data_ac044a9fde7845fbd5212a6a74d04c5a
#
_entry.id   ac044a9fde7845fbd5212a6a74d04c5a
#
_cell.length_a   1.000
_cell.length_b   1.000
_cell.length_c   1.000
_cell.angle_alpha   90.00
_cell.angle_beta   90.00
_cell.angle_gamma   90.00
#
_symmetry.space_group_name_H-M   'P 1'
#
loop_
_entity.id
_entity.type
_entity.pdbx_description
1 polymer ?
#
loop_
_entity_poly.entity_id
_entity_poly.type
_entity_poly.pdbx_seq_one_letter_code
_entity_poly.pdbx_strand_id
1 'polypeptide(L)'
;MKQLIIILLSVLATVANAQRETILLNAGWRFALGNAASMQKDFGHGTEYFTYLSKAASANQNTGPAFEKFNDDGWQMVDLPHDWVVDLRYSSSASHSHGYKKVGWRYPEYSVGWYRRHFFVPKADEGRDIRVRFDGIFRNAQVFCNGFFLGTEPSGYEPQTYEIGPYLNYGADNVLTVRADASTEEGWYYEGAGIYRNVWLVKTGQIRFTDNSLVVNQRFADGKVILSARIADNSDNLTHRHTLLDAAGQTVGTFTDTSEFTVNNPRLWSAGEPYLYTLKSELIAHDGRTLDRLETRVGLRQIEFNPIKGFLVNGRADKLRGVNLHLDHAGTGTGIPNELWVYRLQKLKEIGVNAIRCSHNPATPAMLDVCDSMGFYVIDENRLMGTNDYHLNLLRSMIERDRNHPSVILWSIGNEEWQIESGERGEKIARRMVDFARSIDSTRLTTYGNSGGYGIVKQTPIHGYNYIVQNDVENRRRSHPDWFVIGTEETSGAGTRNVYETDSARGHMAAINYIGEERSAGEKNVIERGWKFYRDNSFAGGLFYWTGFDYRGEPNPMVWPSTGSEFGLLDYCGFPKDEAFYLKAAWTAEPVLHIFPHWNMPECTGQPIEVWAYSNMDEVELFQDGKSLGRKVMPKDGHLVWQTVYRPGRLRAVGYKNKRKTTVERVETTGPAEHIAIQETRIGNLTVYNLSMRDKQNREVPTDCSPISISPTDNATILGWGNGDPAFKVSERPASRTKRTMIIQSFMGKAQVLVLGNGSLKAEINRN
;
A
#
# COMPACT_ATOMS: atom_id res chain seq x y z
N MET A 1 5.67 50.21 36.15
CA MET A 1 6.02 49.74 34.79
C MET A 1 6.58 48.32 34.73
N LYS A 2 7.50 47.89 35.62
CA LYS A 2 8.06 46.51 35.54
C LYS A 2 7.03 45.40 35.85
N GLN A 3 6.06 45.59 36.70
CA GLN A 3 5.02 44.62 37.01
C GLN A 3 3.98 44.45 35.87
N LEU A 4 3.69 45.52 35.11
CA LEU A 4 2.77 45.45 33.97
C LEU A 4 3.40 44.69 32.77
N ILE A 5 4.70 44.78 32.63
CA ILE A 5 5.44 44.07 31.56
C ILE A 5 5.50 42.57 31.82
N ILE A 6 5.63 42.15 33.10
CA ILE A 6 5.64 40.72 33.46
C ILE A 6 4.26 40.06 33.25
N ILE A 7 3.15 40.79 33.53
CA ILE A 7 1.80 40.30 33.29
C ILE A 7 1.52 40.21 31.78
N LEU A 8 1.99 41.18 30.97
CA LEU A 8 1.85 41.12 29.51
C LEU A 8 2.67 39.97 28.88
N LEU A 9 3.86 39.68 29.41
CA LEU A 9 4.71 38.55 28.96
C LEU A 9 4.10 37.19 29.35
N SER A 10 3.47 37.08 30.50
CA SER A 10 2.81 35.83 30.92
C SER A 10 1.52 35.54 30.12
N VAL A 11 0.78 36.57 29.71
CA VAL A 11 -0.41 36.44 28.86
C VAL A 11 0.01 36.10 27.40
N LEU A 12 1.12 36.64 26.91
CA LEU A 12 1.66 36.29 25.60
C LEU A 12 2.21 34.84 25.56
N ALA A 13 2.82 34.35 26.65
CA ALA A 13 3.31 32.97 26.72
C ALA A 13 2.15 31.94 26.76
N THR A 14 1.00 32.26 27.39
CA THR A 14 -0.17 31.39 27.38
C THR A 14 -0.90 31.34 26.01
N VAL A 15 -0.80 32.42 25.21
CA VAL A 15 -1.41 32.45 23.89
C VAL A 15 -0.58 31.62 22.86
N ALA A 16 0.73 31.50 23.06
CA ALA A 16 1.60 30.70 22.18
C ALA A 16 1.42 29.17 22.35
N ASN A 17 0.88 28.71 23.48
CA ASN A 17 0.75 27.29 23.81
C ASN A 17 -0.57 26.63 23.39
N ALA A 18 -1.49 27.32 22.75
CA ALA A 18 -2.81 26.80 22.37
C ALA A 18 -2.82 26.14 20.96
N GLN A 19 -1.78 26.33 20.17
CA GLN A 19 -1.77 25.82 18.79
C GLN A 19 -1.47 24.32 18.77
N ARG A 20 -2.19 23.58 17.88
CA ARG A 20 -1.93 22.15 17.61
C ARG A 20 -0.52 21.96 17.09
N GLU A 21 0.21 21.01 17.66
CA GLU A 21 1.48 20.50 17.19
C GLU A 21 1.33 19.00 16.92
N THR A 22 1.75 18.56 15.76
CA THR A 22 1.80 17.15 15.40
C THR A 22 3.24 16.79 15.05
N ILE A 23 3.87 15.99 15.90
CA ILE A 23 5.29 15.65 15.83
C ILE A 23 5.40 14.19 15.42
N LEU A 24 6.15 13.91 14.36
CA LEU A 24 6.46 12.55 13.93
C LEU A 24 7.45 11.91 14.91
N LEU A 25 7.03 10.82 15.57
CA LEU A 25 7.82 10.13 16.59
C LEU A 25 8.42 8.82 16.07
N ASN A 26 8.83 8.77 14.80
CA ASN A 26 9.33 7.55 14.16
C ASN A 26 10.78 7.21 14.51
N ALA A 27 11.62 8.17 14.84
CA ALA A 27 13.04 7.94 15.06
C ALA A 27 13.37 7.51 16.49
N GLY A 28 14.41 6.68 16.63
CA GLY A 28 15.06 6.41 17.91
C GLY A 28 14.29 5.50 18.85
N TRP A 29 13.61 4.50 18.32
CA TRP A 29 13.01 3.41 19.09
C TRP A 29 14.04 2.35 19.42
N ARG A 30 13.90 1.67 20.55
CA ARG A 30 14.66 0.50 20.95
C ARG A 30 13.76 -0.72 20.82
N PHE A 31 14.28 -1.80 20.24
CA PHE A 31 13.54 -3.02 19.92
C PHE A 31 14.24 -4.26 20.47
N ALA A 32 13.44 -5.19 21.01
CA ALA A 32 13.89 -6.53 21.36
C ALA A 32 12.78 -7.56 21.16
N LEU A 33 13.16 -8.80 20.82
CA LEU A 33 12.23 -9.92 20.78
C LEU A 33 11.90 -10.39 22.20
N GLY A 34 10.61 -10.67 22.44
CA GLY A 34 10.08 -11.34 23.59
C GLY A 34 9.81 -12.82 23.31
N ASN A 35 8.76 -13.39 23.93
CA ASN A 35 8.38 -14.78 23.73
C ASN A 35 6.89 -15.00 24.00
N ALA A 36 6.16 -15.52 23.03
CA ALA A 36 4.72 -15.74 23.15
C ALA A 36 4.32 -16.93 24.06
N ALA A 37 5.22 -17.86 24.31
CA ALA A 37 4.92 -19.10 25.07
C ALA A 37 5.55 -19.13 26.47
N SER A 38 6.40 -18.18 26.82
CA SER A 38 7.10 -18.16 28.11
C SER A 38 7.19 -16.78 28.69
N MET A 39 6.43 -16.49 29.72
CA MET A 39 6.46 -15.21 30.42
C MET A 39 7.86 -14.84 30.92
N GLN A 40 8.63 -15.81 31.44
CA GLN A 40 10.01 -15.58 31.89
C GLN A 40 10.92 -15.13 30.74
N LYS A 41 10.75 -15.68 29.55
CA LYS A 41 11.50 -15.28 28.35
C LYS A 41 10.89 -14.02 27.68
N ASP A 42 9.69 -13.65 28.03
CA ASP A 42 9.03 -12.41 27.64
C ASP A 42 9.28 -11.29 28.68
N PHE A 43 10.52 -11.21 29.17
CA PHE A 43 10.97 -10.26 30.17
C PHE A 43 10.18 -10.30 31.49
N GLY A 44 9.61 -11.45 31.83
CA GLY A 44 8.76 -11.60 33.02
C GLY A 44 7.37 -10.99 32.91
N HIS A 45 6.94 -10.56 31.72
CA HIS A 45 5.65 -9.92 31.51
C HIS A 45 4.50 -10.80 32.01
N GLY A 46 3.67 -10.26 32.91
CA GLY A 46 2.54 -10.99 33.51
C GLY A 46 2.87 -11.94 34.65
N THR A 47 4.14 -12.04 35.09
CA THR A 47 4.54 -12.90 36.22
C THR A 47 4.36 -12.23 37.59
N GLU A 48 4.22 -10.93 37.64
CA GLU A 48 4.13 -10.17 38.87
C GLU A 48 2.77 -10.33 39.56
N TYR A 49 2.78 -10.41 40.88
CA TYR A 49 1.56 -10.52 41.67
C TYR A 49 0.60 -9.34 41.46
N PHE A 50 1.14 -8.11 41.40
CA PHE A 50 0.41 -6.92 41.01
C PHE A 50 0.71 -6.58 39.55
N THR A 51 0.00 -7.20 38.62
CA THR A 51 0.16 -6.91 37.20
C THR A 51 -0.37 -5.53 36.86
N TYR A 52 -0.02 -5.01 35.69
CA TYR A 52 -0.56 -3.76 35.16
C TYR A 52 -2.10 -3.75 35.04
N LEU A 53 -2.75 -4.94 35.02
CA LEU A 53 -4.21 -5.07 35.02
C LEU A 53 -4.84 -4.90 36.41
N SER A 54 -4.09 -5.14 37.47
CA SER A 54 -4.61 -5.05 38.85
C SER A 54 -4.22 -3.76 39.59
N LYS A 55 -3.20 -3.06 39.08
CA LYS A 55 -2.72 -1.77 39.61
C LYS A 55 -2.51 -0.79 38.46
N ALA A 56 -2.78 0.50 38.72
CA ALA A 56 -2.60 1.54 37.71
C ALA A 56 -1.16 1.60 37.17
N ALA A 57 -0.20 1.44 38.09
CA ALA A 57 1.20 1.24 37.74
C ALA A 57 1.86 0.36 38.80
N SER A 58 2.70 -0.57 38.37
CA SER A 58 3.53 -1.37 39.28
C SER A 58 4.94 -0.78 39.38
N ALA A 59 5.06 0.53 39.29
CA ALA A 59 6.30 1.28 39.06
C ALA A 59 7.45 0.95 40.02
N ASN A 60 7.17 0.51 41.22
CA ASN A 60 8.18 0.20 42.23
C ASN A 60 8.58 -1.28 42.28
N GLN A 61 7.91 -2.14 41.50
CA GLN A 61 8.19 -3.59 41.48
C GLN A 61 9.06 -4.00 40.26
N ASN A 62 9.35 -3.12 39.44
CA ASN A 62 10.25 -3.02 38.29
C ASN A 62 10.98 -4.29 37.84
N THR A 63 10.41 -5.05 36.95
CA THR A 63 11.09 -6.19 36.36
C THR A 63 10.92 -6.31 34.85
N GLY A 64 9.97 -5.62 34.22
CA GLY A 64 9.64 -5.77 32.81
C GLY A 64 9.75 -4.48 31.98
N PRO A 65 9.71 -4.59 30.64
CA PRO A 65 9.88 -3.48 29.69
C PRO A 65 8.81 -2.38 29.79
N ALA A 66 7.64 -2.69 30.35
CA ALA A 66 6.58 -1.70 30.56
C ALA A 66 7.00 -0.58 31.53
N PHE A 67 7.95 -0.85 32.43
CA PHE A 67 8.33 0.08 33.49
C PHE A 67 9.33 1.13 33.03
N GLU A 68 9.23 2.32 33.57
CA GLU A 68 10.05 3.50 33.24
C GLU A 68 11.56 3.21 33.40
N LYS A 69 11.95 2.57 34.51
CA LYS A 69 13.36 2.34 34.88
C LYS A 69 13.96 1.04 34.33
N PHE A 70 13.24 0.33 33.46
CA PHE A 70 13.78 -0.84 32.82
C PHE A 70 15.01 -0.48 31.97
N ASN A 71 16.10 -1.24 32.12
CA ASN A 71 17.31 -1.01 31.32
C ASN A 71 17.18 -1.66 29.93
N ASP A 72 17.07 -0.82 28.90
CA ASP A 72 16.97 -1.19 27.50
C ASP A 72 18.20 -0.80 26.66
N ASP A 73 19.36 -0.49 27.32
CA ASP A 73 20.58 -0.04 26.63
C ASP A 73 21.12 -1.07 25.64
N GLY A 74 20.91 -2.35 25.89
CA GLY A 74 21.33 -3.44 25.00
C GLY A 74 20.35 -3.73 23.85
N TRP A 75 19.24 -3.00 23.74
CA TRP A 75 18.25 -3.24 22.69
C TRP A 75 18.69 -2.64 21.35
N GLN A 76 18.21 -3.25 20.25
CA GLN A 76 18.50 -2.76 18.92
C GLN A 76 17.82 -1.40 18.67
N MET A 77 18.58 -0.42 18.17
CA MET A 77 18.02 0.86 17.72
C MET A 77 17.34 0.67 16.35
N VAL A 78 16.06 1.07 16.26
CA VAL A 78 15.28 1.05 15.04
C VAL A 78 14.55 2.37 14.83
N ASP A 79 14.24 2.69 13.59
CA ASP A 79 13.29 3.73 13.24
C ASP A 79 12.06 3.11 12.58
N LEU A 80 10.93 3.75 12.79
CA LEU A 80 9.66 3.36 12.20
C LEU A 80 9.48 3.97 10.80
N PRO A 81 8.68 3.34 9.93
CA PRO A 81 8.01 2.04 10.11
C PRO A 81 8.98 0.88 10.27
N HIS A 82 8.64 -0.11 11.08
CA HIS A 82 9.51 -1.25 11.35
C HIS A 82 8.71 -2.56 11.37
N ASP A 83 9.15 -3.51 10.55
CA ASP A 83 8.65 -4.89 10.49
C ASP A 83 9.83 -5.82 10.83
N TRP A 84 9.77 -6.51 11.99
CA TRP A 84 10.89 -7.39 12.38
C TRP A 84 10.89 -8.74 11.66
N VAL A 85 9.74 -9.13 11.06
CA VAL A 85 9.61 -10.44 10.38
C VAL A 85 10.50 -10.51 9.15
N VAL A 86 10.79 -9.39 8.50
CA VAL A 86 11.72 -9.32 7.36
C VAL A 86 13.09 -9.90 7.71
N ASP A 87 13.55 -9.72 8.95
CA ASP A 87 14.87 -10.16 9.42
C ASP A 87 14.91 -11.64 9.84
N LEU A 88 13.73 -12.26 10.01
CA LEU A 88 13.66 -13.65 10.44
C LEU A 88 14.09 -14.62 9.34
N ARG A 89 14.58 -15.78 9.77
CA ARG A 89 14.96 -16.86 8.85
C ARG A 89 13.71 -17.53 8.25
N TYR A 90 13.89 -18.12 7.09
CA TYR A 90 12.88 -18.94 6.42
C TYR A 90 12.94 -20.38 6.91
N SER A 91 11.81 -21.09 6.82
CA SER A 91 11.70 -22.54 7.11
C SER A 91 10.53 -23.12 6.32
N SER A 92 10.74 -24.26 5.67
CA SER A 92 9.67 -25.00 4.98
C SER A 92 8.55 -25.50 5.91
N SER A 93 8.79 -25.53 7.23
CA SER A 93 7.79 -25.85 8.24
C SER A 93 7.04 -24.64 8.81
N ALA A 94 7.43 -23.41 8.40
CA ALA A 94 6.72 -22.20 8.80
C ALA A 94 5.47 -21.98 7.94
N SER A 95 4.66 -20.99 8.34
CA SER A 95 3.41 -20.70 7.65
C SER A 95 3.64 -20.25 6.21
N HIS A 96 2.91 -20.88 5.30
CA HIS A 96 2.78 -20.49 3.92
C HIS A 96 2.24 -19.03 3.78
N SER A 97 1.27 -18.65 4.60
CA SER A 97 0.69 -17.32 4.62
C SER A 97 1.72 -16.23 4.95
N HIS A 98 2.64 -16.50 5.87
CA HIS A 98 3.74 -15.58 6.18
C HIS A 98 4.99 -15.75 5.30
N GLY A 99 4.86 -16.38 4.12
CA GLY A 99 5.97 -16.56 3.20
C GLY A 99 7.09 -17.42 3.81
N TYR A 100 6.73 -18.40 4.62
CA TYR A 100 7.66 -19.31 5.30
C TYR A 100 8.66 -18.64 6.27
N LYS A 101 8.37 -17.42 6.73
CA LYS A 101 9.12 -16.77 7.82
C LYS A 101 8.82 -17.44 9.16
N LYS A 102 9.84 -17.57 10.03
CA LYS A 102 9.69 -18.16 11.36
C LYS A 102 8.96 -17.21 12.33
N VAL A 103 7.67 -17.04 12.13
CA VAL A 103 6.75 -16.25 12.98
C VAL A 103 5.46 -17.05 13.17
N GLY A 104 4.62 -16.66 14.12
CA GLY A 104 3.37 -17.33 14.45
C GLY A 104 3.53 -18.33 15.59
N TRP A 105 2.47 -19.04 15.93
CA TRP A 105 2.37 -19.90 17.13
C TRP A 105 3.44 -21.00 17.22
N ARG A 106 3.98 -21.44 16.07
CA ARG A 106 5.06 -22.46 16.03
C ARG A 106 6.45 -21.91 16.38
N TYR A 107 6.59 -20.58 16.40
CA TYR A 107 7.85 -19.89 16.63
C TYR A 107 7.68 -18.79 17.68
N PRO A 108 7.26 -19.15 18.91
CA PRO A 108 6.91 -18.16 19.94
C PRO A 108 8.08 -17.25 20.33
N GLU A 109 9.33 -17.70 20.14
CA GLU A 109 10.56 -16.92 20.41
C GLU A 109 10.82 -15.79 19.43
N TYR A 110 10.08 -15.73 18.32
CA TYR A 110 10.19 -14.68 17.29
C TYR A 110 8.91 -13.90 17.09
N SER A 111 7.85 -14.23 17.81
CA SER A 111 6.49 -13.76 17.52
C SER A 111 6.05 -12.58 18.39
N VAL A 112 6.83 -12.20 19.40
CA VAL A 112 6.57 -11.03 20.23
C VAL A 112 7.70 -10.01 20.03
N GLY A 113 7.33 -8.77 19.80
CA GLY A 113 8.26 -7.65 19.72
C GLY A 113 7.94 -6.60 20.78
N TRP A 114 8.98 -6.16 21.47
CA TRP A 114 8.93 -5.06 22.41
C TRP A 114 9.61 -3.84 21.83
N TYR A 115 8.97 -2.68 21.96
CA TYR A 115 9.47 -1.39 21.53
C TYR A 115 9.47 -0.43 22.70
N ARG A 116 10.53 0.38 22.83
CA ARG A 116 10.63 1.47 23.81
C ARG A 116 11.12 2.74 23.15
N ARG A 117 10.49 3.88 23.51
CA ARG A 117 10.85 5.21 23.01
C ARG A 117 11.00 6.18 24.14
N HIS A 118 12.21 6.64 24.38
CA HIS A 118 12.50 7.71 25.34
C HIS A 118 12.27 9.08 24.68
N PHE A 119 11.57 9.97 25.33
CA PHE A 119 11.30 11.31 24.80
C PHE A 119 11.12 12.34 25.91
N PHE A 120 11.54 13.57 25.64
CA PHE A 120 11.44 14.68 26.59
C PHE A 120 10.14 15.46 26.36
N VAL A 121 9.44 15.83 27.43
CA VAL A 121 8.29 16.72 27.39
C VAL A 121 8.60 17.99 28.18
N PRO A 122 8.60 19.18 27.56
CA PRO A 122 8.88 20.44 28.23
C PRO A 122 7.90 20.73 29.37
N LYS A 123 8.38 21.37 30.43
CA LYS A 123 7.52 21.82 31.54
C LYS A 123 6.42 22.79 31.06
N ALA A 124 6.67 23.56 30.00
CA ALA A 124 5.73 24.49 29.40
C ALA A 124 4.50 23.81 28.74
N ASP A 125 4.56 22.49 28.49
CA ASP A 125 3.45 21.72 27.94
C ASP A 125 2.48 21.21 29.00
N GLU A 126 2.79 21.41 30.27
CA GLU A 126 1.89 21.03 31.37
C GLU A 126 0.53 21.77 31.27
N GLY A 127 -0.55 21.00 31.36
CA GLY A 127 -1.91 21.51 31.17
C GLY A 127 -2.42 21.47 29.74
N ARG A 128 -1.61 21.04 28.75
CA ARG A 128 -2.08 20.72 27.38
C ARG A 128 -2.73 19.33 27.35
N ASP A 129 -3.59 19.09 26.34
CA ASP A 129 -4.00 17.73 25.94
C ASP A 129 -2.84 17.15 25.09
N ILE A 130 -2.23 16.08 25.58
CA ILE A 130 -1.11 15.41 24.90
C ILE A 130 -1.48 13.96 24.63
N ARG A 131 -1.40 13.57 23.38
CA ARG A 131 -1.77 12.23 22.90
C ARG A 131 -0.66 11.60 22.07
N VAL A 132 -0.56 10.29 22.15
CA VAL A 132 0.20 9.48 21.18
C VAL A 132 -0.79 8.77 20.24
N ARG A 133 -0.55 8.86 18.92
CA ARG A 133 -1.32 8.16 17.91
C ARG A 133 -0.40 7.23 17.13
N PHE A 134 -0.77 5.96 17.07
CA PHE A 134 -0.17 4.95 16.22
C PHE A 134 -1.10 4.75 15.02
N ASP A 135 -0.59 4.87 13.80
CA ASP A 135 -1.39 4.66 12.59
C ASP A 135 -1.62 3.15 12.32
N GLY A 136 -0.89 2.25 12.99
CA GLY A 136 -1.09 0.81 13.01
C GLY A 136 0.07 0.06 13.65
N ILE A 137 -0.25 -0.98 14.43
CA ILE A 137 0.71 -1.91 15.06
C ILE A 137 0.22 -3.32 14.79
N PHE A 138 0.96 -4.14 14.07
CA PHE A 138 0.60 -5.52 13.84
C PHE A 138 1.27 -6.42 14.87
N ARG A 139 0.55 -7.12 15.75
CA ARG A 139 -0.85 -7.03 16.16
C ARG A 139 -0.97 -7.26 17.67
N ASN A 140 -2.20 -7.37 18.20
CA ASN A 140 -2.46 -7.55 19.65
C ASN A 140 -1.60 -6.61 20.50
N ALA A 141 -1.58 -5.34 20.13
CA ALA A 141 -0.69 -4.35 20.71
C ALA A 141 -1.14 -3.99 22.14
N GLN A 142 -0.19 -3.97 23.06
CA GLN A 142 -0.33 -3.40 24.39
C GLN A 142 0.55 -2.16 24.48
N VAL A 143 -0.01 -1.04 24.93
CA VAL A 143 0.71 0.24 24.98
C VAL A 143 0.78 0.76 26.40
N PHE A 144 1.95 1.29 26.78
CA PHE A 144 2.23 1.82 28.10
C PHE A 144 2.95 3.16 27.99
N CYS A 145 2.72 4.06 28.97
CA CYS A 145 3.46 5.29 29.18
C CYS A 145 3.96 5.35 30.62
N ASN A 146 5.27 5.47 30.83
CA ASN A 146 5.89 5.54 32.18
C ASN A 146 5.40 4.45 33.15
N GLY A 147 5.19 3.22 32.64
CA GLY A 147 4.69 2.09 33.43
C GLY A 147 3.17 2.00 33.55
N PHE A 148 2.42 3.01 33.09
CA PHE A 148 0.96 2.98 33.09
C PHE A 148 0.44 2.33 31.80
N PHE A 149 -0.47 1.37 31.96
CA PHE A 149 -1.14 0.71 30.85
C PHE A 149 -2.18 1.65 30.21
N LEU A 150 -2.08 1.85 28.91
CA LEU A 150 -2.98 2.73 28.16
C LEU A 150 -4.10 1.97 27.44
N GLY A 151 -3.82 0.76 26.95
CA GLY A 151 -4.81 -0.04 26.25
C GLY A 151 -4.24 -1.20 25.44
N THR A 152 -5.15 -1.99 24.89
CA THR A 152 -4.88 -3.09 23.99
C THR A 152 -5.73 -2.98 22.73
N GLU A 153 -5.14 -3.21 21.57
CA GLU A 153 -5.83 -3.31 20.29
C GLU A 153 -5.47 -4.65 19.61
N PRO A 154 -6.46 -5.54 19.42
CA PRO A 154 -6.24 -6.82 18.76
C PRO A 154 -5.95 -6.72 17.26
N SER A 155 -6.61 -5.76 16.55
CA SER A 155 -6.41 -5.58 15.11
C SER A 155 -5.01 -5.03 14.81
N GLY A 156 -4.41 -5.54 13.74
CA GLY A 156 -3.14 -5.00 13.23
C GLY A 156 -3.30 -3.75 12.37
N TYR A 157 -4.50 -3.41 11.94
CA TYR A 157 -4.74 -2.41 10.90
C TYR A 157 -5.35 -1.12 11.39
N GLU A 158 -5.85 -1.10 12.64
CA GLU A 158 -6.53 0.05 13.21
C GLU A 158 -5.57 1.08 13.79
N PRO A 159 -5.88 2.39 13.66
CA PRO A 159 -5.17 3.42 14.40
C PRO A 159 -5.52 3.36 15.89
N GLN A 160 -4.55 3.67 16.72
CA GLN A 160 -4.70 3.69 18.17
C GLN A 160 -4.28 5.06 18.70
N THR A 161 -5.17 5.74 19.42
CA THR A 161 -4.87 7.06 20.02
C THR A 161 -5.09 6.99 21.52
N TYR A 162 -4.07 7.38 22.29
CA TYR A 162 -4.08 7.38 23.74
C TYR A 162 -3.76 8.77 24.29
N GLU A 163 -4.56 9.26 25.23
CA GLU A 163 -4.20 10.40 26.04
C GLU A 163 -3.08 10.02 27.00
N ILE A 164 -1.97 10.72 26.96
CA ILE A 164 -0.80 10.44 27.81
C ILE A 164 -0.52 11.55 28.83
N GLY A 165 -1.14 12.72 28.69
CA GLY A 165 -0.93 13.88 29.53
C GLY A 165 -0.89 13.59 31.03
N PRO A 166 -1.84 12.83 31.62
CA PRO A 166 -1.85 12.46 33.04
C PRO A 166 -0.67 11.60 33.50
N TYR A 167 0.03 10.94 32.60
CA TYR A 167 1.10 10.00 32.91
C TYR A 167 2.50 10.57 32.66
N LEU A 168 2.60 11.84 32.18
CA LEU A 168 3.86 12.45 31.79
C LEU A 168 4.62 13.07 32.96
N ASN A 169 5.94 12.94 32.92
CA ASN A 169 6.89 13.70 33.71
C ASN A 169 7.24 15.00 32.98
N TYR A 170 6.57 16.10 33.30
CA TYR A 170 6.81 17.40 32.65
C TYR A 170 8.14 18.01 33.07
N GLY A 171 8.98 18.41 32.10
CA GLY A 171 10.33 18.91 32.31
C GLY A 171 11.37 17.79 32.46
N ALA A 172 11.00 16.55 32.13
CA ALA A 172 11.83 15.36 32.24
C ALA A 172 11.62 14.39 31.10
N ASP A 173 12.39 13.29 31.10
CA ASP A 173 12.24 12.20 30.17
C ASP A 173 11.04 11.32 30.49
N ASN A 174 10.47 10.77 29.45
CA ASN A 174 9.33 9.86 29.47
C ASN A 174 9.60 8.65 28.60
N VAL A 175 8.88 7.57 28.82
CA VAL A 175 9.04 6.33 28.04
C VAL A 175 7.67 5.85 27.56
N LEU A 176 7.53 5.70 26.23
CA LEU A 176 6.47 4.91 25.62
C LEU A 176 6.97 3.47 25.44
N THR A 177 6.15 2.50 25.79
CA THR A 177 6.44 1.08 25.58
C THR A 177 5.30 0.43 24.81
N VAL A 178 5.64 -0.41 23.84
CA VAL A 178 4.69 -1.20 23.04
C VAL A 178 5.13 -2.65 23.04
N ARG A 179 4.20 -3.54 23.36
CA ARG A 179 4.33 -4.98 23.12
C ARG A 179 3.38 -5.37 21.99
N ALA A 180 3.93 -5.90 20.91
CA ALA A 180 3.16 -6.44 19.79
C ALA A 180 3.31 -7.97 19.77
N ASP A 181 2.19 -8.70 19.62
CA ASP A 181 2.16 -10.15 19.65
C ASP A 181 1.58 -10.72 18.35
N ALA A 182 2.44 -11.13 17.43
CA ALA A 182 2.11 -11.73 16.15
C ALA A 182 2.15 -13.28 16.21
N SER A 183 1.80 -13.88 17.34
CA SER A 183 1.71 -15.34 17.47
C SER A 183 0.51 -15.95 16.73
N THR A 184 -0.48 -15.15 16.35
CA THR A 184 -1.64 -15.56 15.57
C THR A 184 -1.64 -14.91 14.20
N GLU A 185 -1.98 -15.71 13.18
CA GLU A 185 -2.17 -15.26 11.79
C GLU A 185 -3.63 -14.84 11.59
N GLU A 186 -3.87 -13.92 10.65
CA GLU A 186 -5.21 -13.47 10.29
C GLU A 186 -5.49 -13.62 8.79
N GLY A 187 -4.54 -13.18 7.95
CA GLY A 187 -4.62 -13.29 6.50
C GLY A 187 -3.89 -14.50 5.94
N TRP A 188 -4.10 -14.75 4.65
CA TRP A 188 -3.39 -15.80 3.89
C TRP A 188 -2.23 -15.23 3.07
N TYR A 189 -1.81 -14.01 3.37
CA TYR A 189 -0.69 -13.27 2.78
C TYR A 189 0.25 -12.78 3.89
N TYR A 190 1.39 -12.23 3.53
CA TYR A 190 2.36 -11.70 4.47
C TYR A 190 1.83 -10.47 5.19
N GLU A 191 1.71 -10.56 6.49
CA GLU A 191 1.21 -9.49 7.34
C GLU A 191 2.34 -8.75 8.07
N GLY A 192 3.55 -9.32 8.11
CA GLY A 192 4.66 -8.78 8.89
C GLY A 192 4.39 -8.77 10.39
N ALA A 193 5.12 -7.96 11.12
CA ALA A 193 4.82 -7.65 12.53
C ALA A 193 5.60 -6.42 13.01
N GLY A 194 4.98 -5.61 13.87
CA GLY A 194 5.64 -4.48 14.50
C GLY A 194 4.86 -3.18 14.44
N ILE A 195 5.52 -2.09 14.80
CA ILE A 195 5.00 -0.74 14.56
C ILE A 195 5.31 -0.39 13.09
N TYR A 196 4.47 -0.88 12.19
CA TYR A 196 4.71 -0.85 10.76
C TYR A 196 4.16 0.38 10.03
N ARG A 197 3.54 1.31 10.79
CA ARG A 197 3.04 2.61 10.34
C ARG A 197 3.63 3.73 11.21
N ASN A 198 3.27 4.97 10.91
CA ASN A 198 3.78 6.14 11.63
C ASN A 198 3.26 6.23 13.07
N VAL A 199 4.04 6.89 13.93
CA VAL A 199 3.68 7.27 15.29
C VAL A 199 3.77 8.79 15.44
N TRP A 200 2.76 9.38 16.05
CA TRP A 200 2.61 10.82 16.21
C TRP A 200 2.44 11.22 17.66
N LEU A 201 3.14 12.24 18.09
CA LEU A 201 2.86 12.96 19.33
C LEU A 201 2.05 14.20 18.98
N VAL A 202 0.79 14.25 19.46
CA VAL A 202 -0.14 15.35 19.20
C VAL A 202 -0.32 16.14 20.48
N LYS A 203 -0.03 17.44 20.43
CA LYS A 203 -0.20 18.37 21.54
C LYS A 203 -1.18 19.44 21.13
N THR A 204 -2.22 19.67 21.95
CA THR A 204 -3.25 20.69 21.69
C THR A 204 -3.60 21.45 22.97
N GLY A 205 -4.46 22.45 22.86
CA GLY A 205 -5.18 22.97 24.02
C GLY A 205 -6.19 21.94 24.56
N GLN A 206 -6.76 22.18 25.72
CA GLN A 206 -7.80 21.34 26.35
C GLN A 206 -9.08 21.30 25.48
N ILE A 207 -9.38 22.40 24.81
CA ILE A 207 -10.48 22.51 23.84
C ILE A 207 -9.87 22.36 22.44
N ARG A 208 -10.25 21.31 21.74
CA ARG A 208 -9.66 20.91 20.47
C ARG A 208 -10.65 20.17 19.58
N PHE A 209 -10.33 20.03 18.30
CA PHE A 209 -11.00 19.08 17.43
C PHE A 209 -10.73 17.64 17.87
N THR A 210 -11.79 16.84 17.93
CA THR A 210 -11.67 15.39 18.09
C THR A 210 -11.06 14.78 16.81
N ASP A 211 -10.29 13.72 16.95
CA ASP A 211 -9.68 13.04 15.80
C ASP A 211 -10.77 12.55 14.85
N ASN A 212 -10.57 12.75 13.55
CA ASN A 212 -11.48 12.37 12.46
C ASN A 212 -12.91 12.98 12.56
N SER A 213 -13.10 14.04 13.38
CA SER A 213 -14.40 14.68 13.56
C SER A 213 -14.87 15.53 12.37
N LEU A 214 -13.95 15.99 11.52
CA LEU A 214 -14.29 16.80 10.34
C LEU A 214 -14.98 15.95 9.27
N VAL A 215 -16.17 16.36 8.86
CA VAL A 215 -16.94 15.78 7.76
C VAL A 215 -17.10 16.81 6.67
N VAL A 216 -16.55 16.57 5.49
CA VAL A 216 -16.67 17.43 4.31
C VAL A 216 -17.64 16.79 3.33
N ASN A 217 -18.74 17.46 3.05
CA ASN A 217 -19.72 17.03 2.05
C ASN A 217 -19.73 17.97 0.85
N GLN A 218 -20.05 17.41 -0.30
CA GLN A 218 -20.14 18.17 -1.54
C GLN A 218 -21.36 17.75 -2.37
N ARG A 219 -22.02 18.72 -2.96
CA ARG A 219 -23.18 18.53 -3.83
C ARG A 219 -22.98 19.33 -5.12
N PHE A 220 -23.32 18.75 -6.24
CA PHE A 220 -23.19 19.35 -7.55
C PHE A 220 -24.54 19.89 -8.02
N ALA A 221 -24.58 21.15 -8.44
CA ALA A 221 -25.76 21.79 -9.00
C ALA A 221 -25.33 22.87 -9.99
N ASP A 222 -25.89 22.87 -11.18
CA ASP A 222 -25.74 23.90 -12.23
C ASP A 222 -24.28 24.30 -12.52
N GLY A 223 -23.39 23.28 -12.61
CA GLY A 223 -21.96 23.48 -12.88
C GLY A 223 -21.14 24.03 -11.70
N LYS A 224 -21.74 24.13 -10.53
CA LYS A 224 -21.12 24.58 -9.28
C LYS A 224 -20.99 23.45 -8.29
N VAL A 225 -20.07 23.60 -7.34
CA VAL A 225 -20.00 22.71 -6.17
C VAL A 225 -20.47 23.46 -4.94
N ILE A 226 -21.43 22.89 -4.26
CA ILE A 226 -21.91 23.37 -2.96
C ILE A 226 -21.21 22.52 -1.91
N LEU A 227 -20.36 23.15 -1.12
CA LEU A 227 -19.54 22.55 -0.08
C LEU A 227 -20.13 22.84 1.29
N SER A 228 -20.23 21.84 2.13
CA SER A 228 -20.46 21.99 3.56
C SER A 228 -19.40 21.22 4.33
N ALA A 229 -19.01 21.76 5.47
CA ALA A 229 -18.13 21.11 6.41
C ALA A 229 -18.72 21.22 7.81
N ARG A 230 -18.69 20.15 8.54
CA ARG A 230 -19.15 20.13 9.94
C ARG A 230 -18.18 19.37 10.80
N ILE A 231 -18.12 19.74 12.06
CA ILE A 231 -17.38 19.01 13.08
C ILE A 231 -18.36 18.11 13.84
N ALA A 232 -18.07 16.82 13.88
CA ALA A 232 -18.86 15.85 14.62
C ALA A 232 -18.36 15.77 16.08
N ASP A 233 -18.48 16.88 16.82
CA ASP A 233 -18.18 16.97 18.25
C ASP A 233 -19.30 17.70 19.01
N ASN A 234 -19.23 17.69 20.34
CA ASN A 234 -20.24 18.29 21.23
C ASN A 234 -19.85 19.70 21.69
N SER A 235 -19.12 20.46 20.89
CA SER A 235 -18.69 21.83 21.24
C SER A 235 -19.81 22.86 21.03
N ASP A 236 -20.94 22.71 21.69
CA ASP A 236 -22.20 23.42 21.48
C ASP A 236 -22.13 24.97 21.58
N ASN A 237 -20.98 25.54 21.96
CA ASN A 237 -20.85 26.98 22.19
C ASN A 237 -19.63 27.62 21.49
N LEU A 238 -19.07 26.97 20.46
CA LEU A 238 -17.90 27.47 19.74
C LEU A 238 -18.24 27.72 18.27
N THR A 239 -17.47 28.56 17.61
CA THR A 239 -17.61 28.81 16.19
C THR A 239 -16.58 27.99 15.42
N HIS A 240 -17.05 27.16 14.48
CA HIS A 240 -16.20 26.50 13.50
C HIS A 240 -16.16 27.36 12.22
N ARG A 241 -14.98 27.84 11.88
CA ARG A 241 -14.75 28.61 10.65
C ARG A 241 -13.93 27.77 9.69
N HIS A 242 -14.43 27.63 8.48
CA HIS A 242 -13.79 26.90 7.40
C HIS A 242 -13.35 27.87 6.29
N THR A 243 -12.09 27.82 5.88
CA THR A 243 -11.54 28.61 4.77
C THR A 243 -11.03 27.66 3.71
N LEU A 244 -11.62 27.70 2.52
CA LEU A 244 -11.17 26.93 1.37
C LEU A 244 -10.07 27.71 0.65
N LEU A 245 -8.91 27.07 0.49
CA LEU A 245 -7.75 27.60 -0.23
C LEU A 245 -7.55 26.79 -1.52
N ASP A 246 -7.16 27.48 -2.60
CA ASP A 246 -6.71 26.81 -3.82
C ASP A 246 -5.29 26.22 -3.68
N ALA A 247 -4.81 25.55 -4.73
CA ALA A 247 -3.46 24.94 -4.72
C ALA A 247 -2.32 25.96 -4.61
N ALA A 248 -2.58 27.26 -4.87
CA ALA A 248 -1.62 28.36 -4.68
C ALA A 248 -1.72 28.98 -3.27
N GLY A 249 -2.62 28.45 -2.40
CA GLY A 249 -2.87 28.98 -1.07
C GLY A 249 -3.75 30.23 -1.04
N GLN A 250 -4.40 30.58 -2.15
CA GLN A 250 -5.30 31.74 -2.20
C GLN A 250 -6.69 31.36 -1.68
N THR A 251 -7.31 32.28 -0.92
CA THR A 251 -8.64 32.06 -0.36
C THR A 251 -9.70 32.06 -1.48
N VAL A 252 -10.38 30.92 -1.62
CA VAL A 252 -11.56 30.77 -2.48
C VAL A 252 -12.81 31.27 -1.76
N GLY A 253 -12.93 31.02 -0.48
CA GLY A 253 -13.99 31.53 0.38
C GLY A 253 -13.95 30.99 1.79
N THR A 254 -14.83 31.57 2.65
CA THR A 254 -14.94 31.22 4.06
C THR A 254 -16.39 30.99 4.42
N PHE A 255 -16.67 29.99 5.28
CA PHE A 255 -18.00 29.60 5.73
C PHE A 255 -17.94 28.98 7.14
N THR A 256 -19.09 28.64 7.72
CA THR A 256 -19.21 28.00 9.04
C THR A 256 -19.96 26.69 8.93
N ASP A 257 -19.99 25.85 9.97
CA ASP A 257 -20.70 24.57 10.03
C ASP A 257 -22.20 24.69 9.68
N THR A 258 -22.81 25.83 9.96
CA THR A 258 -24.23 26.08 9.74
C THR A 258 -24.57 26.61 8.35
N SER A 259 -23.55 26.78 7.49
CA SER A 259 -23.70 27.34 6.16
C SER A 259 -23.13 26.46 5.07
N GLU A 260 -23.71 26.54 3.89
CA GLU A 260 -23.16 25.99 2.64
C GLU A 260 -22.33 27.07 1.94
N PHE A 261 -21.26 26.66 1.29
CA PHE A 261 -20.42 27.55 0.47
C PHE A 261 -20.43 27.10 -0.98
N THR A 262 -20.78 28.01 -1.89
CA THR A 262 -20.80 27.72 -3.31
C THR A 262 -19.46 28.07 -3.97
N VAL A 263 -18.79 27.04 -4.48
CA VAL A 263 -17.59 27.19 -5.30
C VAL A 263 -18.02 27.38 -6.75
N ASN A 264 -17.85 28.59 -7.26
CA ASN A 264 -18.11 28.91 -8.67
C ASN A 264 -16.89 28.53 -9.52
N ASN A 265 -17.12 27.91 -10.69
CA ASN A 265 -16.07 27.44 -11.61
C ASN A 265 -15.01 26.57 -10.91
N PRO A 266 -15.42 25.50 -10.20
CA PRO A 266 -14.49 24.65 -9.45
C PRO A 266 -13.53 23.93 -10.40
N ARG A 267 -12.26 23.80 -10.00
CA ARG A 267 -11.38 22.79 -10.59
C ARG A 267 -11.67 21.47 -9.94
N LEU A 268 -12.11 20.50 -10.75
CA LEU A 268 -12.56 19.21 -10.25
C LEU A 268 -11.40 18.23 -10.18
N TRP A 269 -11.46 17.34 -9.19
CA TRP A 269 -10.52 16.24 -9.02
C TRP A 269 -10.95 15.01 -9.85
N SER A 270 -10.01 14.37 -10.52
CA SER A 270 -10.15 13.04 -11.12
C SER A 270 -8.80 12.34 -11.13
N ALA A 271 -8.77 11.04 -11.45
CA ALA A 271 -7.49 10.32 -11.59
C ALA A 271 -6.59 10.87 -12.72
N GLY A 272 -7.18 11.53 -13.73
CA GLY A 272 -6.45 12.20 -14.81
C GLY A 272 -6.04 13.65 -14.48
N GLU A 273 -6.78 14.31 -13.59
CA GLU A 273 -6.55 15.70 -13.17
C GLU A 273 -6.73 15.83 -11.65
N PRO A 274 -5.74 15.45 -10.84
CA PRO A 274 -5.87 15.34 -9.38
C PRO A 274 -5.70 16.70 -8.68
N TYR A 275 -6.60 17.64 -8.96
CA TYR A 275 -6.54 18.94 -8.35
C TYR A 275 -7.07 18.94 -6.91
N LEU A 276 -6.26 19.45 -5.97
CA LEU A 276 -6.57 19.50 -4.55
C LEU A 276 -6.67 20.94 -4.05
N TYR A 277 -7.71 21.19 -3.26
CA TYR A 277 -7.85 22.34 -2.39
C TYR A 277 -7.36 22.00 -0.99
N THR A 278 -7.11 23.02 -0.17
CA THR A 278 -6.90 22.87 1.28
C THR A 278 -8.06 23.52 2.03
N LEU A 279 -8.74 22.73 2.85
CA LEU A 279 -9.73 23.24 3.78
C LEU A 279 -9.06 23.46 5.13
N LYS A 280 -8.96 24.73 5.53
CA LYS A 280 -8.47 25.15 6.83
C LYS A 280 -9.67 25.34 7.75
N SER A 281 -9.78 24.51 8.79
CA SER A 281 -10.85 24.54 9.79
C SER A 281 -10.28 25.06 11.09
N GLU A 282 -10.94 26.07 11.67
CA GLU A 282 -10.52 26.75 12.91
C GLU A 282 -11.64 26.69 13.94
N LEU A 283 -11.29 26.32 15.14
CA LEU A 283 -12.14 26.35 16.34
C LEU A 283 -11.94 27.68 17.05
N ILE A 284 -12.99 28.50 17.16
CA ILE A 284 -12.90 29.89 17.57
C ILE A 284 -13.73 30.08 18.87
N ALA A 285 -13.09 30.64 19.90
CA ALA A 285 -13.73 31.03 21.12
C ALA A 285 -14.59 32.31 20.94
N HIS A 286 -15.49 32.58 21.90
CA HIS A 286 -16.36 33.79 21.90
C HIS A 286 -15.59 35.12 21.88
N ASP A 287 -14.36 35.15 22.36
CA ASP A 287 -13.48 36.31 22.34
C ASP A 287 -12.69 36.46 21.02
N GLY A 288 -12.95 35.56 20.02
CA GLY A 288 -12.33 35.56 18.70
C GLY A 288 -10.97 34.88 18.61
N ARG A 289 -10.46 34.28 19.70
CA ARG A 289 -9.20 33.51 19.68
C ARG A 289 -9.40 32.18 18.98
N THR A 290 -8.46 31.79 18.15
CA THR A 290 -8.39 30.42 17.60
C THR A 290 -7.84 29.47 18.65
N LEU A 291 -8.63 28.45 19.02
CA LEU A 291 -8.29 27.43 20.01
C LEU A 291 -7.58 26.24 19.40
N ASP A 292 -8.01 25.81 18.20
CA ASP A 292 -7.41 24.70 17.47
C ASP A 292 -7.58 24.91 15.95
N ARG A 293 -6.75 24.22 15.15
CA ARG A 293 -6.75 24.29 13.70
C ARG A 293 -6.43 22.95 13.07
N LEU A 294 -7.19 22.62 12.01
CA LEU A 294 -6.92 21.48 11.11
C LEU A 294 -6.76 21.99 9.68
N GLU A 295 -5.90 21.33 8.92
CA GLU A 295 -5.78 21.48 7.49
C GLU A 295 -6.07 20.15 6.81
N THR A 296 -7.05 20.11 5.93
CA THR A 296 -7.48 18.90 5.23
C THR A 296 -7.44 19.14 3.72
N ARG A 297 -6.80 18.24 2.99
CA ARG A 297 -6.85 18.28 1.53
C ARG A 297 -8.21 17.82 1.03
N VAL A 298 -8.78 18.54 0.08
CA VAL A 298 -10.12 18.30 -0.48
C VAL A 298 -10.06 18.30 -2.00
N GLY A 299 -10.51 17.22 -2.62
CA GLY A 299 -10.75 17.15 -4.05
C GLY A 299 -12.24 17.26 -4.35
N LEU A 300 -12.64 18.24 -5.14
CA LEU A 300 -14.05 18.43 -5.52
C LEU A 300 -14.37 17.50 -6.69
N ARG A 301 -15.26 16.53 -6.49
CA ARG A 301 -15.58 15.52 -7.51
C ARG A 301 -16.99 14.98 -7.37
N GLN A 302 -17.53 14.48 -8.48
CA GLN A 302 -18.75 13.70 -8.53
C GLN A 302 -18.44 12.29 -9.07
N ILE A 303 -18.87 11.25 -8.36
CA ILE A 303 -18.74 9.85 -8.76
C ILE A 303 -20.15 9.28 -8.97
N GLU A 304 -20.37 8.60 -10.11
CA GLU A 304 -21.61 7.92 -10.40
C GLU A 304 -21.33 6.52 -10.95
N PHE A 305 -22.06 5.54 -10.45
CA PHE A 305 -22.07 4.16 -10.95
C PHE A 305 -23.42 3.90 -11.60
N ASN A 306 -23.45 3.79 -12.90
CA ASN A 306 -24.70 3.70 -13.66
C ASN A 306 -24.70 2.45 -14.55
N PRO A 307 -25.67 1.53 -14.39
CA PRO A 307 -25.68 0.26 -15.12
C PRO A 307 -25.85 0.39 -16.65
N ILE A 308 -26.20 1.59 -17.13
CA ILE A 308 -26.35 1.88 -18.56
C ILE A 308 -25.19 2.74 -19.06
N LYS A 309 -24.89 3.84 -18.36
CA LYS A 309 -23.86 4.83 -18.77
C LYS A 309 -22.44 4.44 -18.35
N GLY A 310 -22.28 3.50 -17.41
CA GLY A 310 -21.00 3.05 -16.88
C GLY A 310 -20.56 3.81 -15.61
N PHE A 311 -19.27 3.77 -15.35
CA PHE A 311 -18.62 4.55 -14.31
C PHE A 311 -18.37 5.97 -14.82
N LEU A 312 -18.87 6.97 -14.10
CA LEU A 312 -18.74 8.37 -14.48
C LEU A 312 -18.02 9.16 -13.38
N VAL A 313 -17.13 10.03 -13.81
CA VAL A 313 -16.44 10.99 -12.97
C VAL A 313 -16.68 12.39 -13.52
N ASN A 314 -17.25 13.24 -12.69
CA ASN A 314 -17.60 14.61 -13.10
C ASN A 314 -18.47 14.65 -14.38
N GLY A 315 -19.40 13.69 -14.49
CA GLY A 315 -20.31 13.54 -15.63
C GLY A 315 -19.67 12.94 -16.89
N ARG A 316 -18.40 12.55 -16.88
CA ARG A 316 -17.69 11.92 -18.01
C ARG A 316 -17.46 10.44 -17.74
N ALA A 317 -17.67 9.61 -18.76
CA ALA A 317 -17.40 8.18 -18.64
C ALA A 317 -15.88 7.92 -18.50
N ASP A 318 -15.55 7.03 -17.56
CA ASP A 318 -14.20 6.51 -17.33
C ASP A 318 -14.27 4.99 -17.09
N LYS A 319 -13.15 4.34 -17.02
CA LYS A 319 -13.00 2.92 -16.66
C LYS A 319 -11.99 2.77 -15.54
N LEU A 320 -12.31 1.93 -14.58
CA LEU A 320 -11.34 1.51 -13.55
C LEU A 320 -10.33 0.56 -14.18
N ARG A 321 -9.11 1.04 -14.33
CA ARG A 321 -7.93 0.29 -14.74
C ARG A 321 -7.12 0.03 -13.49
N GLY A 322 -7.62 -0.90 -12.69
CA GLY A 322 -7.20 -1.10 -11.32
C GLY A 322 -6.24 -2.26 -11.13
N VAL A 323 -5.58 -2.23 -9.97
CA VAL A 323 -4.82 -3.34 -9.41
C VAL A 323 -5.14 -3.51 -7.93
N ASN A 324 -5.04 -4.74 -7.44
CA ASN A 324 -4.98 -5.05 -6.02
C ASN A 324 -3.58 -4.78 -5.48
N LEU A 325 -3.46 -4.32 -4.24
CA LEU A 325 -2.18 -3.92 -3.68
C LEU A 325 -2.03 -4.37 -2.22
N HIS A 326 -1.06 -5.26 -1.96
CA HIS A 326 -0.62 -5.64 -0.63
C HIS A 326 0.36 -4.64 -0.01
N LEU A 327 0.48 -4.68 1.32
CA LEU A 327 1.23 -3.71 2.13
C LEU A 327 2.71 -4.07 2.32
N ASP A 328 3.33 -4.80 1.41
CA ASP A 328 4.73 -5.19 1.56
C ASP A 328 5.59 -4.83 0.35
N HIS A 329 6.90 -4.73 0.57
CA HIS A 329 7.88 -4.45 -0.46
C HIS A 329 9.24 -5.06 -0.08
N ALA A 330 10.03 -5.40 -1.08
CA ALA A 330 11.38 -5.93 -0.90
C ALA A 330 12.23 -5.01 0.00
N GLY A 331 12.92 -5.59 0.96
CA GLY A 331 13.79 -4.87 1.89
C GLY A 331 13.09 -4.18 3.06
N THR A 332 11.78 -4.03 3.04
CA THR A 332 11.03 -3.35 4.11
C THR A 332 9.93 -4.21 4.74
N GLY A 333 9.47 -5.24 4.04
CA GLY A 333 8.24 -5.93 4.40
C GLY A 333 7.07 -4.96 4.45
N THR A 334 6.22 -5.05 5.46
CA THR A 334 5.09 -4.12 5.67
C THR A 334 5.49 -2.77 6.24
N GLY A 335 6.72 -2.64 6.75
CA GLY A 335 7.27 -1.38 7.26
C GLY A 335 7.67 -0.40 6.15
N ILE A 336 6.74 0.01 5.30
CA ILE A 336 6.98 0.85 4.12
C ILE A 336 7.10 2.34 4.51
N PRO A 337 8.26 2.99 4.28
CA PRO A 337 8.38 4.44 4.44
C PRO A 337 7.44 5.21 3.50
N ASN A 338 7.01 6.40 3.91
CA ASN A 338 6.06 7.21 3.13
C ASN A 338 6.54 7.48 1.70
N GLU A 339 7.84 7.71 1.52
CA GLU A 339 8.48 7.97 0.22
C GLU A 339 8.38 6.75 -0.71
N LEU A 340 8.44 5.53 -0.17
CA LEU A 340 8.37 4.31 -0.98
C LEU A 340 6.96 4.09 -1.56
N TRP A 341 5.91 4.62 -0.93
CA TRP A 341 4.57 4.66 -1.52
C TRP A 341 4.54 5.48 -2.80
N VAL A 342 5.24 6.61 -2.84
CA VAL A 342 5.37 7.42 -4.06
C VAL A 342 6.01 6.61 -5.19
N TYR A 343 7.12 5.91 -4.91
CA TYR A 343 7.78 5.04 -5.90
C TYR A 343 6.84 3.94 -6.42
N ARG A 344 6.19 3.21 -5.52
CA ARG A 344 5.28 2.11 -5.89
C ARG A 344 4.14 2.62 -6.80
N LEU A 345 3.51 3.73 -6.43
CA LEU A 345 2.39 4.28 -7.18
C LEU A 345 2.84 4.90 -8.52
N GLN A 346 4.04 5.49 -8.60
CA GLN A 346 4.63 5.91 -9.87
C GLN A 346 4.80 4.74 -10.84
N LYS A 347 5.31 3.59 -10.34
CA LYS A 347 5.45 2.38 -11.17
C LYS A 347 4.12 1.89 -11.73
N LEU A 348 3.06 1.96 -10.97
CA LEU A 348 1.71 1.62 -11.44
C LEU A 348 1.18 2.64 -12.46
N LYS A 349 1.44 3.95 -12.26
CA LYS A 349 1.09 4.99 -13.26
C LYS A 349 1.79 4.77 -14.60
N GLU A 350 3.04 4.32 -14.61
CA GLU A 350 3.79 4.01 -15.84
C GLU A 350 3.11 2.94 -16.70
N ILE A 351 2.28 2.08 -16.10
CA ILE A 351 1.48 1.04 -16.78
C ILE A 351 0.09 1.57 -17.22
N GLY A 352 -0.32 2.75 -16.74
CA GLY A 352 -1.64 3.33 -17.01
C GLY A 352 -2.70 2.97 -15.97
N VAL A 353 -2.31 2.44 -14.81
CA VAL A 353 -3.21 2.19 -13.66
C VAL A 353 -3.79 3.50 -13.15
N ASN A 354 -5.10 3.54 -12.95
CA ASN A 354 -5.82 4.68 -12.38
C ASN A 354 -6.63 4.32 -11.11
N ALA A 355 -6.61 3.06 -10.68
CA ALA A 355 -7.37 2.61 -9.53
C ALA A 355 -6.60 1.57 -8.69
N ILE A 356 -6.87 1.55 -7.38
CA ILE A 356 -6.28 0.61 -6.42
C ILE A 356 -7.37 0.03 -5.55
N ARG A 357 -7.35 -1.27 -5.33
CA ARG A 357 -8.08 -1.91 -4.24
C ARG A 357 -7.09 -2.31 -3.16
N CYS A 358 -7.39 -1.90 -1.93
CA CYS A 358 -6.61 -2.29 -0.76
C CYS A 358 -6.95 -3.73 -0.39
N SER A 359 -6.05 -4.65 -0.59
CA SER A 359 -6.29 -6.08 -0.35
C SER A 359 -5.43 -6.58 0.82
N HIS A 360 -6.02 -7.15 1.90
CA HIS A 360 -7.45 -7.06 2.25
C HIS A 360 -7.53 -6.41 3.63
N ASN A 361 -7.33 -5.12 3.69
CA ASN A 361 -7.27 -4.34 4.94
C ASN A 361 -7.33 -2.84 4.63
N PRO A 362 -7.65 -1.99 5.64
CA PRO A 362 -7.66 -0.54 5.47
C PRO A 362 -6.32 0.01 4.99
N ALA A 363 -6.39 0.95 4.04
CA ALA A 363 -5.24 1.67 3.51
C ALA A 363 -4.37 2.33 4.58
N THR A 364 -3.09 2.55 4.27
CA THR A 364 -2.29 3.45 5.11
C THR A 364 -2.63 4.90 4.77
N PRO A 365 -2.70 5.83 5.76
CA PRO A 365 -2.94 7.24 5.47
C PRO A 365 -1.96 7.82 4.45
N ALA A 366 -0.67 7.47 4.56
CA ALA A 366 0.37 7.92 3.64
C ALA A 366 0.11 7.47 2.18
N MET A 367 -0.40 6.25 1.97
CA MET A 367 -0.77 5.77 0.63
C MET A 367 -1.94 6.57 0.06
N LEU A 368 -2.98 6.85 0.87
CA LEU A 368 -4.13 7.65 0.43
C LEU A 368 -3.72 9.09 0.07
N ASP A 369 -2.82 9.70 0.84
CA ASP A 369 -2.25 11.01 0.53
C ASP A 369 -1.56 11.04 -0.85
N VAL A 370 -0.84 9.97 -1.20
CA VAL A 370 -0.22 9.83 -2.51
C VAL A 370 -1.29 9.57 -3.59
N CYS A 371 -2.30 8.74 -3.31
CA CYS A 371 -3.42 8.48 -4.23
C CYS A 371 -4.19 9.76 -4.55
N ASP A 372 -4.45 10.62 -3.57
CA ASP A 372 -5.09 11.91 -3.76
C ASP A 372 -4.28 12.83 -4.68
N SER A 373 -2.96 12.87 -4.47
CA SER A 373 -2.04 13.76 -5.18
C SER A 373 -1.71 13.29 -6.59
N MET A 374 -1.56 11.98 -6.79
CA MET A 374 -1.21 11.38 -8.08
C MET A 374 -2.43 11.02 -8.92
N GLY A 375 -3.62 11.02 -8.34
CA GLY A 375 -4.86 10.68 -9.00
C GLY A 375 -5.05 9.17 -9.16
N PHE A 376 -5.51 8.50 -8.09
CA PHE A 376 -5.99 7.12 -8.13
C PHE A 376 -7.38 7.03 -7.53
N TYR A 377 -8.26 6.25 -8.12
CA TYR A 377 -9.50 5.82 -7.48
C TYR A 377 -9.19 4.68 -6.51
N VAL A 378 -9.71 4.73 -5.30
CA VAL A 378 -9.42 3.73 -4.27
C VAL A 378 -10.69 3.04 -3.80
N ILE A 379 -10.67 1.71 -3.74
CA ILE A 379 -11.57 0.90 -2.93
C ILE A 379 -10.83 0.62 -1.63
N ASP A 380 -11.27 1.24 -0.54
CA ASP A 380 -10.74 0.99 0.79
C ASP A 380 -11.51 -0.16 1.43
N GLU A 381 -10.79 -1.15 1.99
CA GLU A 381 -11.39 -2.42 2.36
C GLU A 381 -11.28 -2.70 3.86
N ASN A 382 -12.41 -3.01 4.47
CA ASN A 382 -12.49 -3.50 5.84
C ASN A 382 -11.97 -4.93 5.94
N ARG A 383 -11.14 -5.22 6.95
CA ARG A 383 -10.50 -6.54 7.07
C ARG A 383 -11.46 -7.64 7.52
N LEU A 384 -12.26 -7.39 8.55
CA LEU A 384 -13.08 -8.43 9.20
C LEU A 384 -14.57 -8.17 9.06
N MET A 385 -15.33 -9.14 8.56
CA MET A 385 -16.79 -9.06 8.55
C MET A 385 -17.39 -9.47 9.89
N GLY A 386 -18.30 -8.65 10.41
CA GLY A 386 -19.02 -8.95 11.64
C GLY A 386 -19.95 -7.82 12.04
N THR A 387 -20.81 -8.09 13.01
CA THR A 387 -21.88 -7.15 13.42
C THR A 387 -21.91 -6.85 14.92
N ASN A 388 -20.96 -7.41 15.69
CA ASN A 388 -20.74 -7.00 17.06
C ASN A 388 -20.06 -5.62 17.10
N ASP A 389 -20.06 -4.99 18.27
CA ASP A 389 -19.55 -3.63 18.43
C ASP A 389 -18.09 -3.49 18.00
N TYR A 390 -17.25 -4.49 18.27
CA TYR A 390 -15.85 -4.48 17.87
C TYR A 390 -15.69 -4.42 16.32
N HIS A 391 -16.33 -5.33 15.59
CA HIS A 391 -16.24 -5.36 14.12
C HIS A 391 -16.87 -4.11 13.47
N LEU A 392 -18.00 -3.63 14.01
CA LEU A 392 -18.60 -2.40 13.50
C LEU A 392 -17.72 -1.18 13.80
N ASN A 393 -16.99 -1.16 14.92
CA ASN A 393 -16.04 -0.09 15.21
C ASN A 393 -14.81 -0.11 14.30
N LEU A 394 -14.34 -1.28 13.85
CA LEU A 394 -13.29 -1.37 12.82
C LEU A 394 -13.75 -0.68 11.52
N LEU A 395 -14.96 -1.03 11.05
CA LEU A 395 -15.56 -0.40 9.87
C LEU A 395 -15.77 1.11 10.05
N ARG A 396 -16.23 1.54 11.22
CA ARG A 396 -16.38 2.97 11.57
C ARG A 396 -15.04 3.70 11.50
N SER A 397 -14.04 3.15 12.14
CA SER A 397 -12.70 3.74 12.23
C SER A 397 -12.09 3.99 10.84
N MET A 398 -12.17 3.00 9.94
CA MET A 398 -11.76 3.13 8.56
C MET A 398 -12.51 4.28 7.86
N ILE A 399 -13.84 4.27 7.90
CA ILE A 399 -14.67 5.27 7.20
C ILE A 399 -14.41 6.68 7.74
N GLU A 400 -14.40 6.86 9.06
CA GLU A 400 -14.22 8.17 9.68
C GLU A 400 -12.83 8.75 9.42
N ARG A 401 -11.79 7.92 9.38
CA ARG A 401 -10.44 8.33 9.05
C ARG A 401 -10.33 8.79 7.59
N ASP A 402 -10.93 8.05 6.66
CA ASP A 402 -10.61 8.14 5.23
C ASP A 402 -11.68 8.84 4.39
N ARG A 403 -12.85 9.17 4.96
CA ARG A 403 -13.99 9.77 4.22
C ARG A 403 -13.70 11.11 3.53
N ASN A 404 -12.67 11.85 3.96
CA ASN A 404 -12.31 13.12 3.34
C ASN A 404 -11.31 12.96 2.18
N HIS A 405 -10.74 11.77 1.94
CA HIS A 405 -9.86 11.51 0.80
C HIS A 405 -10.66 11.46 -0.51
N PRO A 406 -10.38 12.33 -1.51
CA PRO A 406 -11.08 12.29 -2.79
C PRO A 406 -10.77 11.03 -3.60
N SER A 407 -9.65 10.38 -3.37
CA SER A 407 -9.28 9.11 -4.01
C SER A 407 -10.23 7.97 -3.63
N VAL A 408 -10.71 7.90 -2.38
CA VAL A 408 -11.61 6.84 -1.92
C VAL A 408 -12.99 6.99 -2.58
N ILE A 409 -13.38 6.03 -3.43
CA ILE A 409 -14.64 6.06 -4.18
C ILE A 409 -15.68 5.04 -3.70
N LEU A 410 -15.25 3.97 -3.05
CA LEU A 410 -16.08 2.89 -2.53
C LEU A 410 -15.52 2.38 -1.19
N TRP A 411 -16.42 1.93 -0.32
CA TRP A 411 -16.10 1.16 0.87
C TRP A 411 -16.33 -0.32 0.61
N SER A 412 -15.31 -1.16 0.74
CA SER A 412 -15.48 -2.62 0.71
C SER A 412 -15.71 -3.15 2.12
N ILE A 413 -16.76 -3.95 2.29
CA ILE A 413 -17.13 -4.52 3.60
C ILE A 413 -16.38 -5.81 3.92
N GLY A 414 -15.62 -6.38 2.98
CA GLY A 414 -14.84 -7.59 3.15
C GLY A 414 -14.54 -8.31 1.85
N ASN A 415 -13.88 -9.47 1.95
CA ASN A 415 -13.43 -10.29 0.83
C ASN A 415 -13.60 -11.78 1.12
N GLU A 416 -14.22 -12.51 0.17
CA GLU A 416 -14.23 -13.99 0.07
C GLU A 416 -14.57 -14.74 1.36
N GLU A 417 -15.65 -14.38 2.00
CA GLU A 417 -16.16 -15.10 3.18
C GLU A 417 -16.91 -16.38 2.75
N TRP A 418 -16.21 -17.31 2.13
CA TRP A 418 -16.73 -18.49 1.42
C TRP A 418 -17.82 -19.24 2.18
N GLN A 419 -17.67 -19.38 3.49
CA GLN A 419 -18.58 -20.16 4.34
C GLN A 419 -19.96 -19.50 4.47
N ILE A 420 -20.08 -18.21 4.22
CA ILE A 420 -21.31 -17.46 4.42
C ILE A 420 -21.80 -16.72 3.14
N GLU A 421 -21.02 -16.69 2.07
CA GLU A 421 -21.34 -15.95 0.85
C GLU A 421 -22.70 -16.28 0.23
N SER A 422 -23.12 -17.55 0.28
CA SER A 422 -24.38 -18.00 -0.32
C SER A 422 -25.53 -18.13 0.67
N GLY A 423 -25.28 -17.95 1.97
CA GLY A 423 -26.24 -18.22 3.02
C GLY A 423 -26.95 -17.00 3.56
N GLU A 424 -28.15 -17.21 4.10
CA GLU A 424 -28.97 -16.17 4.76
C GLU A 424 -28.19 -15.43 5.89
N ARG A 425 -27.27 -16.13 6.57
CA ARG A 425 -26.44 -15.56 7.62
C ARG A 425 -25.53 -14.47 7.05
N GLY A 426 -24.87 -14.74 5.93
CA GLY A 426 -24.04 -13.75 5.25
C GLY A 426 -24.85 -12.57 4.73
N GLU A 427 -26.05 -12.81 4.20
CA GLU A 427 -26.96 -11.73 3.79
C GLU A 427 -27.30 -10.79 4.95
N LYS A 428 -27.63 -11.32 6.12
CA LYS A 428 -27.98 -10.53 7.31
C LYS A 428 -26.77 -9.71 7.82
N ILE A 429 -25.57 -10.32 7.85
CA ILE A 429 -24.34 -9.65 8.25
C ILE A 429 -24.01 -8.52 7.27
N ALA A 430 -24.01 -8.80 5.97
CA ALA A 430 -23.67 -7.82 4.94
C ALA A 430 -24.67 -6.64 4.95
N ARG A 431 -25.97 -6.90 5.03
CA ARG A 431 -27.00 -5.85 5.12
C ARG A 431 -26.73 -4.93 6.31
N ARG A 432 -26.46 -5.50 7.49
CA ARG A 432 -26.17 -4.73 8.70
C ARG A 432 -24.93 -3.85 8.52
N MET A 433 -23.85 -4.37 7.92
CA MET A 433 -22.63 -3.62 7.67
C MET A 433 -22.84 -2.51 6.61
N VAL A 434 -23.57 -2.78 5.54
CA VAL A 434 -23.93 -1.79 4.50
C VAL A 434 -24.75 -0.64 5.09
N ASP A 435 -25.79 -0.95 5.89
CA ASP A 435 -26.60 0.08 6.54
C ASP A 435 -25.78 0.90 7.55
N PHE A 436 -24.88 0.24 8.27
CA PHE A 436 -23.98 0.89 9.21
C PHE A 436 -22.98 1.82 8.50
N ALA A 437 -22.35 1.37 7.43
CA ALA A 437 -21.44 2.20 6.62
C ALA A 437 -22.17 3.44 6.08
N ARG A 438 -23.39 3.26 5.54
CA ARG A 438 -24.23 4.36 5.04
C ARG A 438 -24.61 5.37 6.14
N SER A 439 -24.78 4.91 7.38
CA SER A 439 -25.09 5.80 8.53
C SER A 439 -23.91 6.72 8.89
N ILE A 440 -22.68 6.33 8.57
CA ILE A 440 -21.47 7.11 8.82
C ILE A 440 -21.13 7.99 7.61
N ASP A 441 -21.15 7.42 6.41
CA ASP A 441 -20.88 8.11 5.15
C ASP A 441 -21.94 7.72 4.09
N SER A 442 -22.89 8.61 3.84
CA SER A 442 -23.91 8.45 2.80
C SER A 442 -23.44 8.89 1.40
N THR A 443 -22.25 9.43 1.27
CA THR A 443 -21.72 9.97 0.01
C THR A 443 -21.05 8.92 -0.87
N ARG A 444 -20.66 7.78 -0.29
CA ARG A 444 -20.03 6.66 -1.00
C ARG A 444 -20.87 5.40 -0.86
N LEU A 445 -20.85 4.61 -1.92
CA LEU A 445 -21.48 3.29 -1.94
C LEU A 445 -20.53 2.22 -1.39
N THR A 446 -21.12 1.05 -1.09
CA THR A 446 -20.37 -0.11 -0.60
C THR A 446 -20.26 -1.19 -1.67
N THR A 447 -19.21 -2.00 -1.56
CA THR A 447 -18.97 -3.20 -2.37
C THR A 447 -18.46 -4.34 -1.49
N TYR A 448 -18.23 -5.50 -2.09
CA TYR A 448 -17.68 -6.70 -1.47
C TYR A 448 -16.95 -7.53 -2.53
N GLY A 449 -15.78 -8.08 -2.24
CA GLY A 449 -15.06 -8.99 -3.14
C GLY A 449 -15.64 -10.40 -3.09
N ASN A 450 -16.51 -10.75 -4.04
CA ASN A 450 -17.30 -11.99 -4.03
C ASN A 450 -16.61 -13.12 -4.78
N SER A 451 -16.38 -14.27 -4.13
CA SER A 451 -15.72 -15.43 -4.75
C SER A 451 -16.63 -16.38 -5.52
N GLY A 452 -17.96 -16.20 -5.45
CA GLY A 452 -18.90 -17.07 -6.19
C GLY A 452 -20.29 -17.15 -5.56
N GLY A 453 -20.44 -16.82 -4.28
CA GLY A 453 -21.71 -16.86 -3.57
C GLY A 453 -22.74 -15.86 -4.12
N TYR A 454 -24.01 -16.03 -3.71
CA TYR A 454 -25.11 -15.20 -4.19
C TYR A 454 -25.86 -14.46 -3.08
N GLY A 455 -25.44 -14.61 -1.83
CA GLY A 455 -26.07 -13.98 -0.67
C GLY A 455 -25.53 -12.58 -0.37
N ILE A 456 -24.26 -12.47 -0.03
CA ILE A 456 -23.62 -11.22 0.38
C ILE A 456 -23.67 -10.18 -0.75
N VAL A 457 -23.29 -10.57 -1.95
CA VAL A 457 -23.20 -9.64 -3.10
C VAL A 457 -24.52 -8.92 -3.41
N LYS A 458 -25.66 -9.54 -3.15
CA LYS A 458 -26.98 -8.90 -3.33
C LYS A 458 -27.25 -7.74 -2.36
N GLN A 459 -26.52 -7.67 -1.27
CA GLN A 459 -26.73 -6.65 -0.23
C GLN A 459 -25.90 -5.38 -0.50
N THR A 460 -24.91 -5.46 -1.38
CA THR A 460 -24.07 -4.31 -1.75
C THR A 460 -24.61 -3.60 -2.98
N PRO A 461 -24.67 -2.26 -3.00
CA PRO A 461 -25.16 -1.52 -4.18
C PRO A 461 -24.24 -1.61 -5.39
N ILE A 462 -22.96 -1.88 -5.18
CA ILE A 462 -21.98 -2.15 -6.24
C ILE A 462 -21.52 -3.60 -6.10
N HIS A 463 -21.77 -4.39 -7.15
CA HIS A 463 -21.50 -5.82 -7.14
C HIS A 463 -20.03 -6.07 -7.52
N GLY A 464 -19.20 -6.35 -6.52
CA GLY A 464 -17.80 -6.73 -6.72
C GLY A 464 -17.67 -8.23 -6.97
N TYR A 465 -16.97 -8.62 -8.02
CA TYR A 465 -16.74 -10.01 -8.36
C TYR A 465 -15.25 -10.31 -8.49
N ASN A 466 -14.82 -11.37 -7.81
CA ASN A 466 -13.52 -11.96 -8.00
C ASN A 466 -13.64 -12.99 -9.12
N TYR A 467 -13.03 -12.72 -10.25
CA TYR A 467 -12.98 -13.52 -11.48
C TYR A 467 -14.35 -13.74 -12.19
N ILE A 468 -14.43 -13.30 -13.44
CA ILE A 468 -15.64 -13.33 -14.27
C ILE A 468 -16.25 -14.71 -14.36
N VAL A 469 -15.43 -15.75 -14.62
CA VAL A 469 -15.89 -17.12 -14.82
C VAL A 469 -16.43 -17.71 -13.53
N GLN A 470 -15.69 -17.55 -12.44
CA GLN A 470 -16.07 -18.06 -11.13
C GLN A 470 -17.42 -17.51 -10.65
N ASN A 471 -17.73 -16.27 -10.99
CA ASN A 471 -18.95 -15.60 -10.59
C ASN A 471 -20.08 -15.65 -11.63
N ASP A 472 -19.86 -16.26 -12.79
CA ASP A 472 -20.85 -16.33 -13.88
C ASP A 472 -21.49 -14.95 -14.18
N VAL A 473 -20.66 -13.93 -14.28
CA VAL A 473 -21.04 -12.50 -14.33
C VAL A 473 -22.04 -12.22 -15.45
N GLU A 474 -21.89 -12.87 -16.61
CA GLU A 474 -22.77 -12.67 -17.75
C GLU A 474 -24.21 -13.16 -17.49
N ASN A 475 -24.39 -14.33 -16.86
CA ASN A 475 -25.69 -14.85 -16.50
C ASN A 475 -26.34 -14.01 -15.40
N ARG A 476 -25.55 -13.60 -14.39
CA ARG A 476 -26.03 -12.70 -13.33
C ARG A 476 -26.52 -11.39 -13.92
N ARG A 477 -25.78 -10.80 -14.87
CA ARG A 477 -26.19 -9.57 -15.57
C ARG A 477 -27.47 -9.74 -16.37
N ARG A 478 -27.65 -10.88 -17.04
CA ARG A 478 -28.91 -11.15 -17.77
C ARG A 478 -30.12 -11.22 -16.83
N SER A 479 -29.93 -11.79 -15.66
CA SER A 479 -31.00 -11.92 -14.64
C SER A 479 -31.29 -10.60 -13.90
N HIS A 480 -30.26 -9.72 -13.79
CA HIS A 480 -30.31 -8.46 -13.05
C HIS A 480 -29.74 -7.30 -13.88
N PRO A 481 -30.51 -6.80 -14.87
CA PRO A 481 -30.04 -5.76 -15.79
C PRO A 481 -29.84 -4.37 -15.14
N ASP A 482 -30.28 -4.20 -13.92
CA ASP A 482 -30.08 -3.01 -13.09
C ASP A 482 -28.77 -3.03 -12.25
N TRP A 483 -28.08 -4.15 -12.19
CA TRP A 483 -26.86 -4.27 -11.42
C TRP A 483 -25.66 -3.62 -12.10
N PHE A 484 -24.91 -2.85 -11.33
CA PHE A 484 -23.59 -2.33 -11.73
C PHE A 484 -22.50 -3.21 -11.15
N VAL A 485 -21.52 -3.59 -11.99
CA VAL A 485 -20.51 -4.60 -11.66
C VAL A 485 -19.12 -3.99 -11.70
N ILE A 486 -18.25 -4.43 -10.80
CA ILE A 486 -16.79 -4.23 -10.88
C ILE A 486 -16.08 -5.56 -10.69
N GLY A 487 -14.96 -5.76 -11.37
CA GLY A 487 -14.05 -6.87 -11.11
C GLY A 487 -13.13 -6.53 -9.95
N THR A 488 -13.50 -6.95 -8.75
CA THR A 488 -12.68 -6.69 -7.55
C THR A 488 -11.38 -7.46 -7.56
N GLU A 489 -11.35 -8.62 -8.20
CA GLU A 489 -10.15 -9.35 -8.58
C GLU A 489 -10.32 -9.95 -9.97
N GLU A 490 -9.32 -9.82 -10.81
CA GLU A 490 -9.37 -10.40 -12.16
C GLU A 490 -7.97 -10.79 -12.63
N THR A 491 -7.88 -11.90 -13.35
CA THR A 491 -6.68 -12.31 -14.07
C THR A 491 -5.43 -12.43 -13.20
N SER A 492 -5.34 -13.41 -12.33
CA SER A 492 -4.11 -13.71 -11.57
C SER A 492 -3.15 -14.58 -12.38
N GLY A 493 -1.84 -14.35 -12.25
CA GLY A 493 -0.82 -15.28 -12.74
C GLY A 493 0.08 -14.80 -13.88
N ALA A 494 0.79 -13.72 -13.65
CA ALA A 494 1.82 -13.25 -14.58
C ALA A 494 3.11 -14.09 -14.62
N GLY A 495 3.32 -14.97 -13.64
CA GLY A 495 4.52 -15.80 -13.51
C GLY A 495 5.75 -15.06 -12.96
N THR A 496 6.88 -15.75 -12.94
CA THR A 496 8.17 -15.18 -12.52
C THR A 496 8.77 -14.33 -13.66
N ARG A 497 9.30 -13.17 -13.34
CA ARG A 497 9.92 -12.25 -14.30
C ARG A 497 11.02 -12.94 -15.13
N ASN A 498 10.92 -12.85 -16.48
CA ASN A 498 11.86 -13.45 -17.45
C ASN A 498 11.98 -14.98 -17.39
N VAL A 499 11.02 -15.68 -16.82
CA VAL A 499 10.97 -17.15 -16.79
C VAL A 499 9.93 -17.64 -17.78
N TYR A 500 10.32 -18.52 -18.70
CA TYR A 500 9.48 -19.02 -19.80
C TYR A 500 9.29 -20.53 -19.77
N GLU A 501 9.85 -21.19 -18.78
CA GLU A 501 9.64 -22.60 -18.46
C GLU A 501 9.47 -22.75 -16.95
N THR A 502 8.43 -23.47 -16.53
CA THR A 502 8.14 -23.68 -15.12
C THR A 502 9.15 -24.63 -14.48
N ASP A 503 9.82 -24.17 -13.42
CA ASP A 503 10.74 -24.96 -12.59
C ASP A 503 10.27 -24.95 -11.14
N SER A 504 9.39 -25.90 -10.82
CA SER A 504 8.83 -26.03 -9.48
C SER A 504 9.89 -26.36 -8.41
N ALA A 505 11.01 -27.00 -8.80
CA ALA A 505 12.09 -27.30 -7.87
C ALA A 505 12.83 -26.05 -7.42
N ARG A 506 12.90 -25.02 -8.28
CA ARG A 506 13.43 -23.69 -7.97
C ARG A 506 12.36 -22.74 -7.42
N GLY A 507 11.08 -23.08 -7.54
CA GLY A 507 9.96 -22.21 -7.13
C GLY A 507 9.70 -21.09 -8.14
N HIS A 508 9.91 -21.34 -9.42
CA HIS A 508 9.70 -20.38 -10.51
C HIS A 508 8.61 -20.88 -11.46
N MET A 509 7.74 -20.00 -11.91
CA MET A 509 6.62 -20.32 -12.79
C MET A 509 6.71 -19.49 -14.07
N ALA A 510 6.56 -20.15 -15.21
CA ALA A 510 6.46 -19.45 -16.49
C ALA A 510 5.17 -18.61 -16.56
N ALA A 511 5.22 -17.53 -17.33
CA ALA A 511 4.06 -16.68 -17.58
C ALA A 511 2.91 -17.50 -18.19
N ILE A 512 1.76 -17.53 -17.54
CA ILE A 512 0.63 -18.40 -17.94
C ILE A 512 0.12 -18.08 -19.33
N ASN A 513 0.07 -16.82 -19.72
CA ASN A 513 -0.37 -16.43 -21.04
C ASN A 513 0.56 -17.00 -22.14
N TYR A 514 1.87 -16.97 -21.91
CA TYR A 514 2.86 -17.44 -22.89
C TYR A 514 2.83 -18.94 -23.09
N ILE A 515 2.75 -19.72 -22.03
CA ILE A 515 2.72 -21.19 -22.14
C ILE A 515 1.34 -21.73 -22.54
N GLY A 516 0.30 -20.87 -22.56
CA GLY A 516 -1.04 -21.26 -22.93
C GLY A 516 -1.71 -22.25 -21.99
N GLU A 517 -1.20 -22.38 -20.77
CA GLU A 517 -1.82 -23.24 -19.75
C GLU A 517 -3.21 -22.73 -19.40
N GLU A 518 -4.16 -23.67 -19.29
CA GLU A 518 -5.48 -23.38 -18.79
C GLU A 518 -5.44 -23.37 -17.27
N ARG A 519 -5.69 -22.23 -16.68
CA ARG A 519 -6.13 -22.18 -15.29
C ARG A 519 -7.61 -22.50 -15.24
N SER A 520 -8.00 -23.33 -14.32
CA SER A 520 -9.38 -23.78 -14.05
C SER A 520 -10.43 -23.43 -15.12
N ALA A 521 -11.03 -24.44 -15.73
CA ALA A 521 -12.14 -24.31 -16.67
C ALA A 521 -11.86 -23.62 -18.03
N GLY A 522 -10.68 -23.83 -18.62
CA GLY A 522 -10.43 -23.45 -20.02
C GLY A 522 -10.02 -21.99 -20.24
N GLU A 523 -9.43 -21.36 -19.23
CA GLU A 523 -8.99 -19.97 -19.30
C GLU A 523 -7.62 -19.82 -19.96
N LYS A 524 -7.62 -19.68 -21.29
CA LYS A 524 -6.46 -19.21 -22.05
C LYS A 524 -6.47 -17.69 -22.16
N ASN A 525 -5.27 -17.06 -22.15
CA ASN A 525 -5.12 -15.60 -22.29
C ASN A 525 -5.97 -14.82 -21.30
N VAL A 526 -5.86 -15.14 -20.05
CA VAL A 526 -6.72 -14.66 -18.95
C VAL A 526 -6.71 -13.13 -18.89
N ILE A 527 -5.54 -12.49 -19.03
CA ILE A 527 -5.41 -11.04 -18.97
C ILE A 527 -6.13 -10.33 -20.11
N GLU A 528 -6.07 -10.87 -21.33
CA GLU A 528 -6.75 -10.29 -22.49
C GLU A 528 -8.26 -10.42 -22.35
N ARG A 529 -8.74 -11.59 -21.93
CA ARG A 529 -10.16 -11.84 -21.74
C ARG A 529 -10.75 -10.94 -20.68
N GLY A 530 -10.05 -10.82 -19.54
CA GLY A 530 -10.46 -9.96 -18.44
C GLY A 530 -10.60 -8.51 -18.92
N TRP A 531 -9.55 -7.91 -19.48
CA TRP A 531 -9.63 -6.53 -19.94
C TRP A 531 -10.69 -6.32 -21.03
N LYS A 532 -10.75 -7.18 -22.05
CA LYS A 532 -11.72 -7.07 -23.14
C LYS A 532 -13.15 -7.10 -22.64
N PHE A 533 -13.47 -7.97 -21.67
CA PHE A 533 -14.81 -8.01 -21.05
C PHE A 533 -15.18 -6.66 -20.42
N TYR A 534 -14.34 -6.11 -19.56
CA TYR A 534 -14.65 -4.85 -18.87
C TYR A 534 -14.62 -3.65 -19.81
N ARG A 535 -13.76 -3.64 -20.82
CA ARG A 535 -13.72 -2.62 -21.85
C ARG A 535 -15.03 -2.55 -22.64
N ASP A 536 -15.55 -3.70 -23.06
CA ASP A 536 -16.67 -3.80 -24.01
C ASP A 536 -18.04 -3.70 -23.34
N ASN A 537 -18.11 -3.80 -22.02
CA ASN A 537 -19.35 -3.77 -21.27
C ASN A 537 -19.50 -2.48 -20.42
N SER A 538 -20.48 -1.63 -20.76
CA SER A 538 -20.72 -0.37 -20.05
C SER A 538 -21.19 -0.57 -18.61
N PHE A 539 -21.98 -1.62 -18.33
CA PHE A 539 -22.45 -1.97 -16.99
C PHE A 539 -21.33 -2.41 -16.04
N ALA A 540 -20.17 -2.71 -16.58
CA ALA A 540 -18.98 -3.10 -15.82
C ALA A 540 -18.03 -1.90 -15.71
N GLY A 541 -17.81 -1.41 -14.49
CA GLY A 541 -17.03 -0.19 -14.21
C GLY A 541 -15.55 -0.30 -14.51
N GLY A 542 -15.03 -1.51 -14.58
CA GLY A 542 -13.64 -1.84 -14.79
C GLY A 542 -13.19 -2.99 -13.90
N LEU A 543 -11.90 -3.25 -13.87
CA LEU A 543 -11.31 -4.36 -13.12
C LEU A 543 -10.20 -3.88 -12.19
N PHE A 544 -9.90 -4.72 -11.19
CA PHE A 544 -8.70 -4.66 -10.37
C PHE A 544 -7.92 -5.94 -10.59
N TYR A 545 -6.77 -5.84 -11.28
CA TYR A 545 -5.91 -6.98 -11.59
C TYR A 545 -5.32 -7.57 -10.30
N TRP A 546 -5.25 -8.89 -10.19
CA TRP A 546 -4.62 -9.59 -9.07
C TRP A 546 -3.22 -10.05 -9.46
N THR A 547 -2.12 -9.32 -9.10
CA THR A 547 -2.02 -8.07 -8.34
C THR A 547 -1.13 -7.04 -9.03
N GLY A 548 -0.98 -5.83 -8.46
CA GLY A 548 -0.07 -4.81 -8.99
C GLY A 548 1.41 -5.18 -8.81
N PHE A 549 1.77 -5.67 -7.63
CA PHE A 549 3.11 -6.15 -7.29
C PHE A 549 3.01 -7.60 -6.81
N ASP A 550 4.07 -8.38 -7.03
CA ASP A 550 4.28 -9.59 -6.23
C ASP A 550 4.35 -9.22 -4.75
N TYR A 551 3.98 -10.15 -3.90
CA TYR A 551 4.00 -10.00 -2.45
C TYR A 551 4.47 -11.29 -1.78
N ARG A 552 4.91 -11.22 -0.53
CA ARG A 552 5.26 -12.42 0.24
C ARG A 552 4.03 -13.13 0.74
N GLY A 553 4.20 -14.42 1.00
CA GLY A 553 3.09 -15.31 1.32
C GLY A 553 2.29 -15.71 0.08
N GLU A 554 1.35 -16.62 0.27
CA GLU A 554 0.48 -17.12 -0.80
C GLU A 554 1.21 -17.49 -2.11
N PRO A 555 2.24 -18.34 -2.09
CA PRO A 555 3.02 -18.67 -3.28
C PRO A 555 2.27 -19.57 -4.29
N ASN A 556 0.94 -19.60 -4.25
CA ASN A 556 0.10 -20.42 -5.12
C ASN A 556 0.30 -20.12 -6.62
N PRO A 557 0.29 -21.15 -7.52
CA PRO A 557 0.17 -22.60 -7.24
C PRO A 557 1.47 -23.25 -6.74
N MET A 558 2.56 -22.50 -6.66
CA MET A 558 3.83 -22.96 -6.12
C MET A 558 3.72 -23.23 -4.61
N VAL A 559 4.69 -23.93 -4.10
CA VAL A 559 4.95 -24.18 -2.68
C VAL A 559 6.42 -23.93 -2.41
N TRP A 560 6.91 -24.20 -1.21
CA TRP A 560 8.34 -24.18 -0.95
C TRP A 560 9.12 -24.85 -2.08
N PRO A 561 10.17 -24.20 -2.65
CA PRO A 561 10.95 -23.08 -2.13
C PRO A 561 10.44 -21.67 -2.46
N SER A 562 9.35 -21.49 -3.23
CA SER A 562 8.75 -20.18 -3.41
C SER A 562 8.21 -19.64 -2.09
N THR A 563 8.45 -18.39 -1.78
CA THR A 563 8.09 -17.71 -0.53
C THR A 563 7.12 -16.56 -0.72
N GLY A 564 6.80 -16.25 -1.96
CA GLY A 564 5.88 -15.17 -2.35
C GLY A 564 5.05 -15.52 -3.57
N SER A 565 4.03 -14.74 -3.80
CA SER A 565 3.17 -14.83 -4.97
C SER A 565 3.92 -14.39 -6.23
N GLU A 566 3.47 -14.90 -7.36
CA GLU A 566 3.94 -14.53 -8.69
C GLU A 566 2.83 -13.90 -9.53
N PHE A 567 1.78 -13.39 -8.87
CA PHE A 567 0.59 -12.82 -9.49
C PHE A 567 0.78 -11.40 -10.00
N GLY A 568 1.79 -10.67 -9.51
CA GLY A 568 2.01 -9.26 -9.81
C GLY A 568 2.28 -8.96 -11.27
N LEU A 569 1.82 -7.79 -11.73
CA LEU A 569 2.29 -7.18 -12.99
C LEU A 569 3.74 -6.74 -12.87
N LEU A 570 4.13 -6.32 -11.70
CA LEU A 570 5.48 -5.98 -11.30
C LEU A 570 5.98 -7.03 -10.30
N ASP A 571 7.26 -7.37 -10.34
CA ASP A 571 7.85 -8.22 -9.32
C ASP A 571 7.90 -7.53 -7.95
N TYR A 572 8.39 -8.23 -6.93
CA TYR A 572 8.43 -7.74 -5.55
C TYR A 572 9.24 -6.45 -5.34
N CYS A 573 10.14 -6.10 -6.29
CA CYS A 573 10.91 -4.86 -6.32
C CYS A 573 10.29 -3.77 -7.20
N GLY A 574 9.28 -4.11 -8.02
CA GLY A 574 8.64 -3.20 -8.97
C GLY A 574 9.23 -3.21 -10.37
N PHE A 575 9.99 -4.25 -10.75
CA PHE A 575 10.38 -4.46 -12.14
C PHE A 575 9.22 -5.07 -12.93
N PRO A 576 8.91 -4.53 -14.13
CA PRO A 576 7.77 -4.99 -14.92
C PRO A 576 8.00 -6.42 -15.46
N LYS A 577 6.92 -7.20 -15.49
CA LYS A 577 6.81 -8.47 -16.21
C LYS A 577 6.15 -8.25 -17.57
N ASP A 578 6.12 -9.27 -18.44
CA ASP A 578 5.62 -9.13 -19.80
C ASP A 578 4.16 -8.65 -19.85
N GLU A 579 3.30 -9.14 -18.97
CA GLU A 579 1.88 -8.76 -18.88
C GLU A 579 1.66 -7.28 -18.53
N ALA A 580 2.59 -6.65 -17.83
CA ALA A 580 2.53 -5.21 -17.58
C ALA A 580 2.56 -4.41 -18.88
N PHE A 581 3.29 -4.89 -19.90
CA PHE A 581 3.35 -4.23 -21.22
C PHE A 581 2.07 -4.45 -22.03
N TYR A 582 1.37 -5.59 -21.84
CA TYR A 582 0.04 -5.76 -22.41
C TYR A 582 -0.94 -4.68 -21.88
N LEU A 583 -1.03 -4.54 -20.56
CA LEU A 583 -1.92 -3.53 -19.96
C LEU A 583 -1.46 -2.11 -20.30
N LYS A 584 -0.16 -1.83 -20.32
CA LYS A 584 0.37 -0.54 -20.78
C LYS A 584 -0.07 -0.23 -22.20
N ALA A 585 0.00 -1.19 -23.10
CA ALA A 585 -0.46 -1.02 -24.48
C ALA A 585 -1.97 -0.74 -24.57
N ALA A 586 -2.78 -1.39 -23.71
CA ALA A 586 -4.22 -1.21 -23.68
C ALA A 586 -4.66 0.08 -22.97
N TRP A 587 -3.90 0.55 -21.98
CA TRP A 587 -4.31 1.59 -21.04
C TRP A 587 -3.67 2.96 -21.27
N THR A 588 -2.61 3.04 -22.10
CA THR A 588 -1.92 4.31 -22.36
C THR A 588 -1.96 4.69 -23.85
N ALA A 589 -1.81 5.97 -24.12
CA ALA A 589 -1.68 6.49 -25.48
C ALA A 589 -0.23 6.54 -25.98
N GLU A 590 0.74 6.36 -25.11
CA GLU A 590 2.15 6.32 -25.47
C GLU A 590 2.44 5.13 -26.39
N PRO A 591 3.38 5.26 -27.37
CA PRO A 591 3.79 4.13 -28.19
C PRO A 591 4.36 2.99 -27.35
N VAL A 592 3.72 1.84 -27.39
CA VAL A 592 4.17 0.62 -26.71
C VAL A 592 4.45 -0.45 -27.76
N LEU A 593 5.62 -1.08 -27.63
CA LEU A 593 6.00 -2.28 -28.36
C LEU A 593 6.88 -3.09 -27.43
N HIS A 594 6.49 -4.32 -27.13
CA HIS A 594 7.23 -5.24 -26.28
C HIS A 594 7.25 -6.62 -26.90
N ILE A 595 8.44 -7.20 -27.07
CA ILE A 595 8.63 -8.55 -27.60
C ILE A 595 9.29 -9.46 -26.57
N PHE A 596 8.81 -10.67 -26.48
CA PHE A 596 9.32 -11.71 -25.59
C PHE A 596 9.19 -13.09 -26.23
N PRO A 597 9.90 -14.12 -25.74
CA PRO A 597 10.85 -14.13 -24.64
C PRO A 597 12.11 -13.31 -24.91
N HIS A 598 12.93 -13.11 -23.88
CA HIS A 598 14.29 -12.61 -24.06
C HIS A 598 15.12 -13.55 -24.94
N TRP A 599 16.26 -13.07 -25.54
CA TRP A 599 17.00 -13.84 -26.52
C TRP A 599 18.30 -14.42 -25.95
N ASN A 600 18.28 -14.86 -24.67
CA ASN A 600 19.37 -15.56 -23.96
C ASN A 600 18.92 -16.95 -23.54
N MET A 601 18.68 -17.86 -24.49
CA MET A 601 18.16 -19.22 -24.25
C MET A 601 19.03 -20.24 -25.03
N PRO A 602 20.32 -20.40 -24.66
CA PRO A 602 21.24 -21.26 -25.42
C PRO A 602 20.79 -22.71 -25.47
N GLU A 603 20.02 -23.18 -24.47
CA GLU A 603 19.42 -24.50 -24.41
C GLU A 603 18.39 -24.75 -25.52
N CYS A 604 17.75 -23.70 -26.04
CA CYS A 604 16.78 -23.76 -27.13
C CYS A 604 17.43 -23.72 -28.53
N THR A 605 18.77 -23.71 -28.65
CA THR A 605 19.44 -23.55 -29.94
C THR A 605 19.01 -24.62 -30.94
N GLY A 606 18.46 -24.17 -32.07
CA GLY A 606 17.96 -25.04 -33.16
C GLY A 606 16.51 -25.52 -32.93
N GLN A 607 15.88 -25.19 -31.80
CA GLN A 607 14.51 -25.58 -31.52
C GLN A 607 13.51 -24.52 -32.03
N PRO A 608 12.27 -24.91 -32.35
CA PRO A 608 11.18 -24.00 -32.62
C PRO A 608 10.86 -23.15 -31.35
N ILE A 609 10.58 -21.87 -31.55
CA ILE A 609 10.22 -20.94 -30.48
C ILE A 609 9.17 -19.94 -30.98
N GLU A 610 8.25 -19.61 -30.10
CA GLU A 610 7.30 -18.53 -30.32
C GLU A 610 7.89 -17.20 -29.87
N VAL A 611 7.73 -16.17 -30.68
CA VAL A 611 8.02 -14.79 -30.33
C VAL A 611 6.70 -14.03 -30.28
N TRP A 612 6.38 -13.50 -29.11
CA TRP A 612 5.15 -12.74 -28.87
C TRP A 612 5.43 -11.25 -28.92
N ALA A 613 4.41 -10.46 -29.26
CA ALA A 613 4.47 -9.01 -29.15
C ALA A 613 3.18 -8.43 -28.56
N TYR A 614 3.35 -7.57 -27.57
CA TYR A 614 2.32 -6.65 -27.05
C TYR A 614 2.55 -5.25 -27.60
N SER A 615 1.52 -4.62 -28.13
CA SER A 615 1.67 -3.29 -28.74
C SER A 615 0.33 -2.56 -28.88
N ASN A 616 0.38 -1.23 -28.91
CA ASN A 616 -0.72 -0.36 -29.33
C ASN A 616 -0.48 0.28 -30.72
N MET A 617 0.43 -0.27 -31.50
CA MET A 617 0.65 0.10 -32.90
C MET A 617 -0.44 -0.51 -33.80
N ASP A 618 -0.56 -0.03 -35.04
CA ASP A 618 -1.50 -0.59 -35.99
C ASP A 618 -0.97 -1.91 -36.62
N GLU A 619 0.35 -1.99 -36.79
CA GLU A 619 1.06 -3.13 -37.35
C GLU A 619 2.42 -3.29 -36.71
N VAL A 620 2.90 -4.51 -36.63
CA VAL A 620 4.26 -4.85 -36.16
C VAL A 620 4.93 -5.76 -37.16
N GLU A 621 6.18 -5.49 -37.48
CA GLU A 621 7.05 -6.34 -38.30
C GLU A 621 8.22 -6.83 -37.43
N LEU A 622 8.39 -8.16 -37.38
CA LEU A 622 9.47 -8.81 -36.66
C LEU A 622 10.60 -9.21 -37.62
N PHE A 623 11.83 -9.00 -37.19
CA PHE A 623 13.06 -9.38 -37.90
C PHE A 623 13.95 -10.23 -37.01
N GLN A 624 14.52 -11.30 -37.56
CA GLN A 624 15.58 -12.07 -36.93
C GLN A 624 16.85 -11.92 -37.79
N ASP A 625 17.93 -11.42 -37.19
CA ASP A 625 19.22 -11.15 -37.84
C ASP A 625 19.10 -10.36 -39.14
N GLY A 626 18.19 -9.38 -39.16
CA GLY A 626 17.92 -8.53 -40.32
C GLY A 626 16.95 -9.10 -41.37
N LYS A 627 16.59 -10.37 -41.29
CA LYS A 627 15.59 -11.00 -42.17
C LYS A 627 14.18 -10.82 -41.57
N SER A 628 13.24 -10.29 -42.37
CA SER A 628 11.85 -10.15 -41.95
C SER A 628 11.18 -11.52 -41.79
N LEU A 629 10.49 -11.70 -40.66
CA LEU A 629 9.61 -12.82 -40.37
C LEU A 629 8.13 -12.50 -40.70
N GLY A 630 7.91 -11.32 -41.27
CA GLY A 630 6.61 -10.86 -41.71
C GLY A 630 6.06 -9.72 -40.87
N ARG A 631 5.25 -8.88 -41.50
CA ARG A 631 4.50 -7.78 -40.90
C ARG A 631 3.06 -8.23 -40.68
N LYS A 632 2.56 -8.00 -39.49
CA LYS A 632 1.21 -8.41 -39.04
C LYS A 632 0.41 -7.21 -38.51
N VAL A 633 -0.90 -7.22 -38.76
CA VAL A 633 -1.84 -6.25 -38.20
C VAL A 633 -2.06 -6.57 -36.73
N MET A 634 -1.96 -5.56 -35.89
CA MET A 634 -2.15 -5.72 -34.44
C MET A 634 -3.65 -5.83 -34.14
N PRO A 635 -4.12 -6.92 -33.51
CA PRO A 635 -5.49 -6.99 -33.04
C PRO A 635 -5.68 -6.00 -31.88
N LYS A 636 -6.84 -5.35 -31.83
CA LYS A 636 -7.14 -4.39 -30.75
C LYS A 636 -7.10 -5.09 -29.39
N ASP A 637 -6.25 -4.57 -28.50
CA ASP A 637 -6.01 -5.12 -27.17
C ASP A 637 -5.78 -6.65 -27.20
N GLY A 638 -4.92 -7.08 -28.10
CA GLY A 638 -4.50 -8.47 -28.26
C GLY A 638 -3.00 -8.58 -28.34
N HIS A 639 -2.52 -9.69 -28.92
CA HIS A 639 -1.11 -9.95 -29.13
C HIS A 639 -0.83 -10.48 -30.54
N LEU A 640 0.44 -10.48 -30.92
CA LEU A 640 0.94 -11.13 -32.14
C LEU A 640 1.92 -12.22 -31.76
N VAL A 641 1.93 -13.29 -32.58
CA VAL A 641 2.85 -14.43 -32.42
C VAL A 641 3.55 -14.71 -33.74
N TRP A 642 4.87 -14.94 -33.73
CA TRP A 642 5.66 -15.46 -34.82
C TRP A 642 6.31 -16.77 -34.40
N GLN A 643 6.24 -17.76 -35.28
CA GLN A 643 6.99 -19.01 -35.14
C GLN A 643 8.35 -18.82 -35.79
N THR A 644 9.43 -19.19 -35.13
CA THR A 644 10.78 -19.18 -35.65
C THR A 644 11.64 -20.28 -35.02
N VAL A 645 12.91 -20.36 -35.38
CA VAL A 645 13.89 -21.26 -34.77
C VAL A 645 14.88 -20.41 -33.99
N TYR A 646 15.05 -20.73 -32.70
CA TYR A 646 16.00 -20.01 -31.87
C TYR A 646 17.43 -20.21 -32.38
N ARG A 647 18.11 -19.08 -32.56
CA ARG A 647 19.56 -19.00 -32.83
C ARG A 647 20.10 -17.79 -32.05
N PRO A 648 21.29 -17.91 -31.41
CA PRO A 648 21.94 -16.74 -30.83
C PRO A 648 22.07 -15.63 -31.89
N GLY A 649 21.63 -14.42 -31.59
CA GLY A 649 21.57 -13.30 -32.54
C GLY A 649 20.66 -12.16 -32.06
N ARG A 650 19.94 -11.56 -32.98
CA ARG A 650 19.14 -10.38 -32.73
C ARG A 650 17.70 -10.54 -33.22
N LEU A 651 16.74 -10.25 -32.33
CA LEU A 651 15.37 -9.93 -32.73
C LEU A 651 15.20 -8.40 -32.71
N ARG A 652 14.48 -7.90 -33.71
CA ARG A 652 14.10 -6.50 -33.83
C ARG A 652 12.64 -6.41 -34.26
N ALA A 653 11.79 -5.82 -33.46
CA ALA A 653 10.43 -5.48 -33.83
C ALA A 653 10.33 -4.00 -34.23
N VAL A 654 9.51 -3.71 -35.24
CA VAL A 654 9.20 -2.36 -35.72
C VAL A 654 7.70 -2.17 -35.66
N GLY A 655 7.25 -1.23 -34.84
CA GLY A 655 5.87 -0.83 -34.74
C GLY A 655 5.54 0.32 -35.70
N TYR A 656 4.39 0.22 -36.36
CA TYR A 656 3.89 1.21 -37.29
C TYR A 656 2.54 1.76 -36.83
N LYS A 657 2.40 3.09 -36.83
CA LYS A 657 1.16 3.82 -36.54
C LYS A 657 0.83 4.72 -37.74
N ASN A 658 -0.41 4.66 -38.27
CA ASN A 658 -0.80 5.39 -39.47
C ASN A 658 0.19 5.17 -40.67
N LYS A 659 0.60 3.92 -40.86
CA LYS A 659 1.59 3.50 -41.90
C LYS A 659 3.00 4.08 -41.71
N ARG A 660 3.29 4.80 -40.63
CA ARG A 660 4.62 5.35 -40.32
C ARG A 660 5.29 4.52 -39.26
N LYS A 661 6.59 4.29 -39.41
CA LYS A 661 7.43 3.70 -38.36
C LYS A 661 7.41 4.60 -37.15
N THR A 662 6.98 4.09 -35.99
CA THR A 662 6.79 4.87 -34.77
C THR A 662 7.73 4.42 -33.66
N THR A 663 7.90 3.12 -33.49
CA THR A 663 8.73 2.59 -32.38
C THR A 663 9.52 1.37 -32.83
N VAL A 664 10.60 1.06 -32.13
CA VAL A 664 11.46 -0.13 -32.39
C VAL A 664 11.86 -0.70 -31.03
N GLU A 665 11.73 -2.02 -30.93
CA GLU A 665 12.29 -2.77 -29.82
C GLU A 665 13.30 -3.79 -30.31
N ARG A 666 14.30 -4.11 -29.47
CA ARG A 666 15.34 -5.09 -29.77
C ARG A 666 15.59 -5.95 -28.54
N VAL A 667 15.64 -7.25 -28.77
CA VAL A 667 16.18 -8.21 -27.81
C VAL A 667 17.31 -8.97 -28.50
N GLU A 668 18.42 -9.16 -27.79
CA GLU A 668 19.63 -9.70 -28.38
C GLU A 668 20.28 -10.71 -27.43
N THR A 669 20.91 -11.74 -28.00
CA THR A 669 21.77 -12.59 -27.19
C THR A 669 22.97 -11.80 -26.72
N THR A 670 23.19 -11.80 -25.40
CA THR A 670 24.26 -11.05 -24.73
C THR A 670 25.44 -11.94 -24.37
N GLY A 671 26.56 -11.32 -24.08
CA GLY A 671 27.65 -11.94 -23.34
C GLY A 671 27.40 -12.01 -21.85
N PRO A 672 28.36 -12.47 -21.04
CA PRO A 672 28.28 -12.41 -19.59
C PRO A 672 28.22 -10.96 -19.10
N ALA A 673 27.65 -10.75 -17.91
CA ALA A 673 27.65 -9.44 -17.29
C ALA A 673 29.07 -8.96 -16.95
N GLU A 674 29.40 -7.74 -17.34
CA GLU A 674 30.68 -7.12 -17.09
C GLU A 674 30.62 -5.89 -16.18
N HIS A 675 29.50 -5.18 -16.18
CA HIS A 675 29.29 -4.00 -15.34
C HIS A 675 27.81 -3.85 -14.95
N ILE A 676 27.53 -2.90 -14.05
CA ILE A 676 26.20 -2.60 -13.54
C ILE A 676 25.78 -1.20 -14.01
N ALA A 677 24.63 -1.11 -14.67
CA ALA A 677 23.97 0.17 -14.86
C ALA A 677 23.06 0.46 -13.66
N ILE A 678 23.14 1.66 -13.14
CA ILE A 678 22.41 2.14 -11.98
C ILE A 678 21.39 3.18 -12.44
N GLN A 679 20.11 2.93 -12.13
CA GLN A 679 19.05 3.92 -12.26
C GLN A 679 18.65 4.38 -10.87
N GLU A 680 18.76 5.67 -10.62
CA GLU A 680 18.44 6.31 -9.36
C GLU A 680 17.07 7.00 -9.43
N THR A 681 16.24 6.78 -8.41
CA THR A 681 14.98 7.51 -8.20
C THR A 681 14.98 8.04 -6.77
N ARG A 682 15.10 9.37 -6.65
CA ARG A 682 15.14 10.05 -5.35
C ARG A 682 13.78 10.63 -4.99
N ILE A 683 13.30 10.33 -3.78
CA ILE A 683 12.02 10.77 -3.25
C ILE A 683 12.25 11.19 -1.79
N GLY A 684 12.25 12.49 -1.52
CA GLY A 684 12.54 12.98 -0.16
C GLY A 684 13.89 12.48 0.36
N ASN A 685 13.87 11.77 1.48
CA ASN A 685 15.06 11.19 2.12
C ASN A 685 15.36 9.75 1.66
N LEU A 686 14.52 9.17 0.82
CA LEU A 686 14.73 7.82 0.26
C LEU A 686 15.24 7.92 -1.18
N THR A 687 16.23 7.10 -1.50
CA THR A 687 16.68 6.84 -2.87
C THR A 687 16.52 5.36 -3.19
N VAL A 688 15.81 5.07 -4.28
CA VAL A 688 15.66 3.74 -4.84
C VAL A 688 16.69 3.57 -5.95
N TYR A 689 17.61 2.63 -5.80
CA TYR A 689 18.61 2.25 -6.80
C TYR A 689 18.18 0.97 -7.49
N ASN A 690 17.82 1.06 -8.76
CA ASN A 690 17.56 -0.09 -9.61
C ASN A 690 18.85 -0.45 -10.36
N LEU A 691 19.36 -1.64 -10.09
CA LEU A 691 20.59 -2.17 -10.66
C LEU A 691 20.25 -3.08 -11.86
N SER A 692 20.98 -2.93 -12.96
CA SER A 692 20.81 -3.73 -14.18
C SER A 692 22.16 -4.28 -14.62
N MET A 693 22.23 -5.59 -14.75
CA MET A 693 23.46 -6.29 -15.17
C MET A 693 23.65 -6.11 -16.67
N ARG A 694 24.83 -5.66 -17.08
CA ARG A 694 25.16 -5.30 -18.46
C ARG A 694 26.40 -6.04 -18.97
N ASP A 695 26.35 -6.46 -20.24
CA ASP A 695 27.50 -7.03 -20.91
C ASP A 695 28.47 -5.95 -21.44
N LYS A 696 29.55 -6.37 -22.11
CA LYS A 696 30.57 -5.48 -22.67
C LYS A 696 30.03 -4.47 -23.69
N GLN A 697 28.91 -4.77 -24.35
CA GLN A 697 28.23 -3.89 -25.29
C GLN A 697 27.13 -3.03 -24.63
N ASN A 698 27.09 -3.00 -23.31
CA ASN A 698 26.08 -2.30 -22.52
C ASN A 698 24.63 -2.81 -22.75
N ARG A 699 24.47 -4.06 -23.18
CA ARG A 699 23.16 -4.71 -23.30
C ARG A 699 22.78 -5.33 -21.97
N GLU A 700 21.48 -5.31 -21.63
CA GLU A 700 20.99 -5.97 -20.43
C GLU A 700 21.12 -7.48 -20.54
N VAL A 701 21.64 -8.13 -19.51
CA VAL A 701 21.80 -9.59 -19.42
C VAL A 701 20.63 -10.17 -18.64
N PRO A 702 19.53 -10.59 -19.31
CA PRO A 702 18.27 -10.93 -18.66
C PRO A 702 18.27 -12.24 -17.85
N THR A 703 19.37 -12.99 -17.91
CA THR A 703 19.54 -14.27 -17.21
C THR A 703 20.60 -14.22 -16.11
N ASP A 704 21.19 -13.05 -15.86
CA ASP A 704 22.27 -12.93 -14.89
C ASP A 704 21.75 -13.05 -13.44
N CYS A 705 22.47 -13.83 -12.64
CA CYS A 705 22.24 -14.03 -11.21
C CYS A 705 23.53 -13.85 -10.40
N SER A 706 24.41 -12.95 -10.84
CA SER A 706 25.71 -12.72 -10.19
C SER A 706 25.58 -12.04 -8.83
N PRO A 707 26.49 -12.32 -7.90
CA PRO A 707 26.60 -11.54 -6.68
C PRO A 707 27.09 -10.12 -6.96
N ILE A 708 26.58 -9.15 -6.20
CA ILE A 708 26.87 -7.72 -6.31
C ILE A 708 27.39 -7.21 -4.97
N SER A 709 28.56 -6.59 -4.98
CA SER A 709 29.07 -5.83 -3.82
C SER A 709 28.45 -4.43 -3.84
N ILE A 710 27.73 -4.06 -2.80
CA ILE A 710 27.15 -2.73 -2.62
C ILE A 710 27.80 -2.01 -1.43
N SER A 711 28.06 -0.73 -1.58
CA SER A 711 28.66 0.10 -0.53
C SER A 711 27.98 1.47 -0.53
N PRO A 712 27.36 1.89 0.60
CA PRO A 712 26.87 3.24 0.73
C PRO A 712 28.06 4.20 0.92
N THR A 713 27.95 5.41 0.37
CA THR A 713 28.91 6.48 0.66
C THR A 713 28.56 7.19 1.98
N ASP A 714 29.42 8.11 2.43
CA ASP A 714 29.21 8.87 3.67
C ASP A 714 27.82 9.48 3.75
N ASN A 715 27.10 9.51 4.76
CA ASN A 715 25.72 9.99 4.95
C ASN A 715 24.60 9.18 4.28
N ALA A 716 24.90 8.01 3.73
CA ALA A 716 23.90 7.06 3.23
C ALA A 716 23.80 5.84 4.16
N THR A 717 22.59 5.34 4.33
CA THR A 717 22.31 4.11 5.10
C THR A 717 21.45 3.19 4.26
N ILE A 718 21.90 1.93 4.07
CA ILE A 718 21.10 0.92 3.38
C ILE A 718 19.91 0.58 4.29
N LEU A 719 18.69 0.78 3.78
CA LEU A 719 17.44 0.39 4.42
C LEU A 719 17.15 -1.08 4.16
N GLY A 720 17.33 -1.53 2.91
CA GLY A 720 17.09 -2.88 2.50
C GLY A 720 17.38 -3.09 1.01
N TRP A 721 17.19 -4.32 0.55
CA TRP A 721 17.38 -4.71 -0.86
C TRP A 721 16.46 -5.85 -1.26
N GLY A 722 16.37 -6.09 -2.56
CA GLY A 722 15.72 -7.24 -3.15
C GLY A 722 16.13 -7.44 -4.61
N ASN A 723 15.67 -8.53 -5.22
CA ASN A 723 15.97 -8.83 -6.62
C ASN A 723 14.75 -9.32 -7.42
N GLY A 724 13.59 -9.46 -6.77
CA GLY A 724 12.35 -9.91 -7.40
C GLY A 724 12.23 -11.43 -7.58
N ASP A 725 13.17 -12.23 -7.06
CA ASP A 725 13.07 -13.68 -7.04
C ASP A 725 12.07 -14.15 -5.98
N PRO A 726 10.95 -14.83 -6.33
CA PRO A 726 9.97 -15.33 -5.37
C PRO A 726 10.56 -16.41 -4.44
N ALA A 727 11.63 -17.06 -4.84
CA ALA A 727 12.34 -18.06 -4.06
C ALA A 727 13.55 -17.54 -3.27
N PHE A 728 13.74 -16.21 -3.23
CA PHE A 728 14.84 -15.57 -2.52
C PHE A 728 14.71 -15.73 -1.01
N LYS A 729 15.70 -16.35 -0.37
CA LYS A 729 15.70 -16.72 1.06
C LYS A 729 16.84 -16.11 1.87
N VAL A 730 17.52 -15.13 1.32
CA VAL A 730 18.57 -14.39 2.01
C VAL A 730 17.94 -13.19 2.75
N SER A 731 18.60 -12.69 3.80
CA SER A 731 18.18 -11.46 4.48
C SER A 731 18.10 -10.30 3.49
N GLU A 732 17.03 -9.53 3.57
CA GLU A 732 16.74 -8.37 2.72
C GLU A 732 17.17 -7.05 3.39
N ARG A 733 17.69 -7.12 4.61
CA ARG A 733 18.20 -5.95 5.34
C ARG A 733 19.53 -6.25 5.99
N PRO A 734 20.35 -5.22 6.27
CA PRO A 734 21.53 -5.38 7.12
C PRO A 734 21.10 -5.70 8.56
N ALA A 735 21.84 -6.59 9.23
CA ALA A 735 21.59 -6.96 10.63
C ALA A 735 21.62 -5.75 11.61
N SER A 736 22.27 -4.68 11.21
CA SER A 736 22.21 -3.37 11.85
C SER A 736 22.39 -2.31 10.78
N ARG A 737 21.92 -1.08 11.00
CA ARG A 737 22.21 0.05 10.10
C ARG A 737 23.72 0.12 9.90
N THR A 738 24.17 -0.11 8.67
CA THR A 738 25.58 -0.24 8.36
C THR A 738 25.99 0.67 7.21
N LYS A 739 27.21 1.17 7.31
CA LYS A 739 27.93 1.83 6.23
C LYS A 739 28.94 0.88 5.57
N ARG A 740 28.88 -0.43 5.88
CA ARG A 740 29.85 -1.42 5.37
C ARG A 740 29.40 -1.95 4.01
N THR A 741 30.35 -2.41 3.23
CA THR A 741 30.13 -3.18 2.02
C THR A 741 29.35 -4.45 2.33
N MET A 742 28.34 -4.74 1.50
CA MET A 742 27.51 -5.93 1.59
C MET A 742 27.49 -6.65 0.25
N ILE A 743 27.22 -7.95 0.27
CA ILE A 743 27.02 -8.74 -0.93
C ILE A 743 25.53 -9.07 -1.02
N ILE A 744 24.93 -8.67 -2.13
CA ILE A 744 23.57 -9.03 -2.53
C ILE A 744 23.63 -9.85 -3.82
N GLN A 745 22.50 -10.31 -4.32
CA GLN A 745 22.44 -11.12 -5.54
C GLN A 745 21.48 -10.49 -6.54
N SER A 746 21.86 -10.46 -7.83
CA SER A 746 20.93 -10.19 -8.93
C SER A 746 20.03 -11.41 -9.19
N PHE A 747 18.87 -11.16 -9.76
CA PHE A 747 17.98 -12.18 -10.30
C PHE A 747 17.46 -11.73 -11.66
N MET A 748 17.68 -12.59 -12.66
CA MET A 748 17.29 -12.27 -14.05
C MET A 748 17.75 -10.84 -14.43
N GLY A 749 19.02 -10.55 -14.16
CA GLY A 749 19.68 -9.30 -14.52
C GLY A 749 19.35 -8.08 -13.67
N LYS A 750 18.58 -8.20 -12.60
CA LYS A 750 18.11 -7.07 -11.78
C LYS A 750 18.38 -7.26 -10.29
N ALA A 751 18.56 -6.14 -9.62
CA ALA A 751 18.48 -6.01 -8.17
C ALA A 751 18.04 -4.58 -7.80
N GLN A 752 17.52 -4.40 -6.60
CA GLN A 752 17.12 -3.09 -6.06
C GLN A 752 17.74 -2.87 -4.69
N VAL A 753 18.16 -1.64 -4.42
CA VAL A 753 18.66 -1.22 -3.11
C VAL A 753 17.94 0.06 -2.68
N LEU A 754 17.44 0.05 -1.45
CA LEU A 754 16.79 1.18 -0.81
C LEU A 754 17.79 1.86 0.13
N VAL A 755 17.99 3.16 -0.05
CA VAL A 755 18.98 3.93 0.70
C VAL A 755 18.33 5.18 1.30
N LEU A 756 18.59 5.40 2.60
CA LEU A 756 18.19 6.62 3.31
C LEU A 756 19.37 7.60 3.40
N GLY A 757 19.06 8.89 3.35
CA GLY A 757 20.04 9.98 3.48
C GLY A 757 20.53 10.56 2.15
N ASN A 758 21.49 11.48 2.23
CA ASN A 758 21.95 12.27 1.09
C ASN A 758 23.22 11.70 0.40
N GLY A 759 23.64 10.50 0.78
CA GLY A 759 24.77 9.83 0.14
C GLY A 759 24.38 9.08 -1.13
N SER A 760 25.33 8.42 -1.76
CA SER A 760 25.16 7.58 -2.94
C SER A 760 25.49 6.11 -2.67
N LEU A 761 25.19 5.26 -3.64
CA LEU A 761 25.49 3.84 -3.62
C LEU A 761 26.57 3.53 -4.69
N LYS A 762 27.59 2.77 -4.29
CA LYS A 762 28.48 2.10 -5.24
C LYS A 762 28.05 0.64 -5.35
N ALA A 763 28.02 0.13 -6.57
CA ALA A 763 27.68 -1.27 -6.84
C ALA A 763 28.65 -1.84 -7.88
N GLU A 764 29.22 -3.01 -7.60
CA GLU A 764 30.19 -3.69 -8.47
C GLU A 764 29.89 -5.20 -8.49
N ILE A 765 30.09 -5.86 -9.63
CA ILE A 765 29.95 -7.32 -9.73
C ILE A 765 31.03 -7.95 -8.86
N ASN A 766 30.61 -8.77 -7.90
CA ASN A 766 31.54 -9.51 -7.05
C ASN A 766 32.02 -10.76 -7.81
N ARG A 767 33.30 -10.77 -8.20
CA ARG A 767 33.94 -11.87 -8.94
C ARG A 767 34.78 -12.79 -8.06
N ASN A 768 34.71 -12.61 -6.72
CA ASN A 768 35.47 -13.39 -5.75
C ASN A 768 34.71 -14.65 -5.30
#